data_ce8126fae57f03d7eefcc01e77c74dac
#
_entry.id   ce8126fae57f03d7eefcc01e77c74dac
#
_cell.length_a   1.000
_cell.length_b   1.000
_cell.length_c   1.000
_cell.angle_alpha   90.00
_cell.angle_beta   90.00
_cell.angle_gamma   90.00
#
_symmetry.space_group_name_H-M   'P 1'
#
loop_
_entity.id
_entity.type
_entity.pdbx_description
1 polymer ?
#
loop_
_entity_poly.entity_id
_entity_poly.type
_entity_poly.pdbx_seq_one_letter_code
_entity_poly.pdbx_strand_id
1 'polypeptide(L)'
;MSQVGAPRGRTWSRSPRSRTLRSVAPLTSAVLAVTVLAGCSGEGEEQAPAAAQDHAPAARERVADGGTLRWAVDTLPSTLNTFQADADGTTTRVAGAVLPALHTLDERGRPQRNPDYLESAEVIETEPKQVVLYKLNQQAVWSDGREIGAADFVAQWRALSGRDTAYWTARNAGYERIEKIERGKNDLEVRVTYAKPYADWKSLFTPLYPKEVMGSPNAFNDGARTALKSTAGPFLLKKVDRASGDITLVRNPRWWGQPAKLDSLVLKAVPRTERGAALAAGTLDLAEIDRSTAERIALAVRDARAGRKGAEAALAHGPGSAITPAKALKSWALAYGSDEERAEEVRAAREENRQAVARYAAEQDGLARFVVRKSLEPAYTQLSLNGESGPLADERVRRAVARAIDRQEIAESVLKPLGLPADAPGSHLALAGQPAYADSSDALGDQDTAEARALLADAGWVPGGAVRKPGTKADTKADTKAGSKAENTENEKEGKPEQEKKAAAEDRKAADTASDEGLYIVGDDKPGERPAAPRIGPAGPGNGTGVLTAAPAADRQGRALLARAEALDTGTATDAGARAAQSVTKPDRGVAGAYAPRGTAAPAAVPAANQALGKDGKALSLRFVLPSGPGSESLRAVGDRIVRMLDAVGIRTQVTKVPDESFFKDHIASGDYDLALYSWPATAFPATDARPIFAKPEPASDGSLLVEQNYSRVGTDRIDQLFDQAAGTLDEEEARELVRQADARIWAAAGSIPLYQRPQLVAARADVVNAGAWGFAAPRYQDIGYKKAETVKGAGRTAEKH
;
A
#
# COMPACT_ATOMS: atom_id res chain seq x y z
N MET A 1 25.06 -53.97 41.56
CA MET A 1 25.43 -55.22 40.91
C MET A 1 25.72 -54.92 39.49
N SER A 2 26.96 -54.83 39.19
CA SER A 2 27.81 -55.56 38.23
C SER A 2 27.63 -55.01 36.80
N GLN A 3 28.54 -54.22 36.31
CA GLN A 3 29.86 -54.43 35.67
C GLN A 3 29.70 -55.14 34.33
N VAL A 4 30.29 -54.72 33.23
CA VAL A 4 31.67 -54.62 32.67
C VAL A 4 31.41 -54.89 31.17
N GLY A 5 31.98 -54.38 30.16
CA GLY A 5 33.29 -53.98 29.75
C GLY A 5 33.40 -53.61 28.26
N ALA A 6 34.36 -52.78 27.98
CA ALA A 6 34.90 -52.52 26.62
C ALA A 6 35.89 -53.63 26.18
N PRO A 7 36.38 -53.66 24.91
CA PRO A 7 37.66 -53.04 24.55
C PRO A 7 37.82 -52.58 23.10
N ARG A 8 38.55 -51.49 22.85
CA ARG A 8 39.89 -51.25 22.26
C ARG A 8 40.33 -51.97 20.98
N GLY A 9 40.87 -51.15 20.05
CA GLY A 9 41.87 -51.48 19.07
C GLY A 9 41.91 -50.52 17.88
N ARG A 10 42.77 -49.50 17.81
CA ARG A 10 44.14 -49.40 17.21
C ARG A 10 44.15 -49.87 15.74
N THR A 11 44.68 -49.18 14.69
CA THR A 11 45.86 -48.28 14.53
C THR A 11 46.09 -47.91 13.08
N TRP A 12 46.78 -46.74 12.85
CA TRP A 12 47.79 -46.43 11.82
C TRP A 12 47.31 -46.23 10.34
N SER A 13 47.66 -45.26 9.59
CA SER A 13 48.66 -44.19 9.41
C SER A 13 48.97 -44.06 7.93
N ARG A 14 49.20 -42.86 7.43
CA ARG A 14 50.26 -42.35 6.56
C ARG A 14 49.78 -41.39 5.47
N SER A 15 50.28 -40.18 5.61
CA SER A 15 50.51 -39.23 4.49
C SER A 15 51.72 -39.67 3.61
N PRO A 16 51.90 -39.13 2.43
CA PRO A 16 52.94 -38.11 2.28
C PRO A 16 52.67 -36.98 1.23
N ARG A 17 53.15 -35.82 1.58
CA ARG A 17 53.98 -34.82 0.92
C ARG A 17 53.86 -34.54 -0.58
N SER A 18 53.52 -33.30 -0.87
CA SER A 18 54.25 -32.14 -1.44
C SER A 18 54.24 -31.97 -2.96
N ARG A 19 53.87 -30.75 -3.40
CA ARG A 19 54.80 -29.86 -4.16
C ARG A 19 54.09 -28.51 -4.46
N THR A 20 54.81 -27.51 -4.16
CA THR A 20 54.64 -26.04 -4.46
C THR A 20 54.46 -25.75 -5.93
N LEU A 21 53.58 -24.78 -6.26
CA LEU A 21 53.82 -23.82 -7.33
C LEU A 21 53.12 -22.47 -7.03
N ARG A 22 53.91 -21.40 -7.08
CA ARG A 22 53.54 -20.01 -6.91
C ARG A 22 52.76 -19.53 -8.13
N SER A 23 51.71 -18.69 -7.93
CA SER A 23 51.33 -17.58 -8.84
C SER A 23 50.36 -16.62 -8.18
N VAL A 24 50.84 -15.45 -7.94
CA VAL A 24 50.29 -14.07 -8.13
C VAL A 24 48.78 -13.84 -7.97
N ALA A 25 48.46 -13.02 -6.99
CA ALA A 25 47.14 -12.42 -6.74
C ALA A 25 46.76 -11.37 -7.80
N PRO A 26 45.43 -11.06 -7.91
CA PRO A 26 45.03 -9.70 -7.59
C PRO A 26 43.91 -9.62 -6.53
N LEU A 27 43.99 -8.52 -5.79
CA LEU A 27 43.04 -8.06 -4.77
C LEU A 27 41.63 -7.81 -5.35
N THR A 28 40.63 -8.44 -4.78
CA THR A 28 39.28 -7.97 -4.84
C THR A 28 38.70 -7.97 -3.44
N SER A 29 38.15 -6.84 -3.07
CA SER A 29 37.62 -6.48 -1.75
C SER A 29 36.48 -7.42 -1.33
N ALA A 30 36.70 -8.22 -0.30
CA ALA A 30 35.67 -9.01 0.34
C ALA A 30 34.92 -8.16 1.37
N VAL A 31 33.63 -8.04 1.17
CA VAL A 31 32.66 -7.59 2.17
C VAL A 31 32.57 -8.72 3.23
N LEU A 32 32.96 -8.43 4.45
CA LEU A 32 32.82 -9.34 5.60
C LEU A 32 31.35 -9.42 5.99
N ALA A 33 30.71 -10.57 5.69
CA ALA A 33 29.52 -11.00 6.37
C ALA A 33 29.93 -11.66 7.69
N VAL A 34 29.61 -11.00 8.80
CA VAL A 34 29.78 -11.58 10.15
C VAL A 34 28.59 -12.50 10.38
N THR A 35 28.82 -13.82 10.24
CA THR A 35 27.92 -14.84 10.75
C THR A 35 28.17 -14.99 12.26
N VAL A 36 27.24 -14.52 13.07
CA VAL A 36 27.18 -14.87 14.49
C VAL A 36 26.63 -16.28 14.62
N LEU A 37 27.50 -17.24 14.93
CA LEU A 37 27.09 -18.56 15.43
C LEU A 37 26.62 -18.36 16.87
N ALA A 38 25.34 -18.41 17.13
CA ALA A 38 24.78 -18.67 18.45
C ALA A 38 24.21 -20.09 18.45
N GLY A 39 24.62 -20.84 19.48
CA GLY A 39 24.45 -22.28 19.56
C GLY A 39 23.03 -22.79 19.71
N CYS A 40 22.89 -24.06 19.35
CA CYS A 40 21.69 -24.89 19.38
C CYS A 40 21.04 -25.03 20.75
N SER A 41 19.72 -24.92 20.80
CA SER A 41 18.81 -25.93 21.38
C SER A 41 17.37 -25.43 21.30
N GLY A 42 16.49 -26.21 20.64
CA GLY A 42 15.06 -25.99 20.54
C GLY A 42 14.63 -26.15 19.07
N GLU A 43 13.84 -27.15 18.78
CA GLU A 43 13.04 -27.25 17.56
C GLU A 43 12.10 -26.04 17.52
N GLY A 44 12.57 -24.95 16.93
CA GLY A 44 11.76 -23.78 16.60
C GLY A 44 11.45 -23.85 15.12
N GLU A 45 10.18 -23.81 14.78
CA GLU A 45 9.72 -23.55 13.41
C GLU A 45 10.59 -22.44 12.79
N GLU A 46 11.21 -22.69 11.64
CA GLU A 46 11.95 -21.67 10.89
C GLU A 46 10.94 -20.59 10.45
N GLN A 47 10.88 -19.54 11.25
CA GLN A 47 10.05 -18.38 10.90
C GLN A 47 10.58 -17.76 9.61
N ALA A 48 9.70 -17.56 8.64
CA ALA A 48 10.02 -16.84 7.41
C ALA A 48 10.74 -15.52 7.73
N PRO A 49 11.80 -15.17 7.01
CA PRO A 49 12.56 -13.96 7.28
C PRO A 49 11.68 -12.72 7.01
N ALA A 50 11.66 -11.78 7.95
CA ALA A 50 11.05 -10.48 7.72
C ALA A 50 11.77 -9.74 6.59
N ALA A 51 11.02 -8.91 5.83
CA ALA A 51 11.61 -8.09 4.79
C ALA A 51 12.70 -7.18 5.38
N ALA A 52 13.85 -7.14 4.71
CA ALA A 52 14.98 -6.32 5.15
C ALA A 52 14.59 -4.83 5.14
N GLN A 53 14.90 -4.13 6.23
CA GLN A 53 14.71 -2.69 6.34
C GLN A 53 15.86 -1.93 5.70
N ASP A 54 15.57 -0.80 5.09
CA ASP A 54 16.56 0.10 4.49
C ASP A 54 16.33 1.54 4.97
N HIS A 55 16.78 1.83 6.18
CA HIS A 55 16.72 3.17 6.77
C HIS A 55 18.11 3.76 7.08
N ALA A 56 19.17 3.13 6.56
CA ALA A 56 20.57 3.49 6.79
C ALA A 56 20.89 3.62 8.30
N PRO A 57 20.83 2.53 9.08
CA PRO A 57 21.05 2.59 10.52
C PRO A 57 22.45 3.12 10.83
N ALA A 58 22.52 4.07 11.75
CA ALA A 58 23.75 4.65 12.22
C ALA A 58 23.72 4.83 13.74
N ALA A 59 24.83 4.46 14.39
CA ALA A 59 25.00 4.74 15.79
C ALA A 59 24.92 6.25 16.07
N ARG A 60 24.30 6.61 17.17
CA ARG A 60 23.97 8.00 17.49
C ARG A 60 25.18 8.94 17.51
N GLU A 61 26.36 8.44 17.84
CA GLU A 61 27.64 9.19 17.85
C GLU A 61 28.08 9.61 16.43
N ARG A 62 27.62 8.87 15.42
CA ARG A 62 27.91 9.16 13.99
C ARG A 62 26.89 10.11 13.37
N VAL A 63 25.84 10.47 14.11
CA VAL A 63 24.80 11.41 13.66
C VAL A 63 25.17 12.80 14.15
N ALA A 64 25.21 13.77 13.23
CA ALA A 64 25.46 15.17 13.54
C ALA A 64 24.31 15.76 14.37
N ASP A 65 24.63 16.71 15.24
CA ASP A 65 23.63 17.47 15.98
C ASP A 65 23.25 18.71 15.15
N GLY A 66 21.96 19.00 15.09
CA GLY A 66 21.40 20.16 14.41
C GLY A 66 20.89 19.86 12.98
N GLY A 67 20.42 20.90 12.34
CA GLY A 67 19.89 20.86 10.98
C GLY A 67 18.37 20.64 10.91
N THR A 68 17.86 20.82 9.70
CA THR A 68 16.43 20.66 9.37
C THR A 68 16.26 19.55 8.33
N LEU A 69 15.38 18.59 8.60
CA LEU A 69 14.97 17.57 7.62
C LEU A 69 13.61 17.96 7.04
N ARG A 70 13.51 18.02 5.70
CA ARG A 70 12.27 18.28 4.96
C ARG A 70 11.76 16.97 4.39
N TRP A 71 10.64 16.50 4.95
CA TRP A 71 10.04 15.21 4.63
C TRP A 71 8.70 15.39 3.92
N ALA A 72 8.54 14.84 2.73
CA ALA A 72 7.29 14.90 1.98
C ALA A 72 6.18 14.08 2.66
N VAL A 73 4.99 14.65 2.70
CA VAL A 73 3.73 13.98 3.06
C VAL A 73 2.72 14.20 1.93
N ASP A 74 1.66 13.41 1.89
CA ASP A 74 0.66 13.50 0.81
C ASP A 74 -0.22 14.74 0.95
N THR A 75 -0.72 14.97 2.16
CA THR A 75 -1.63 16.07 2.50
C THR A 75 -1.29 16.69 3.84
N LEU A 76 -1.77 17.90 4.09
CA LEU A 76 -1.86 18.41 5.45
C LEU A 76 -3.02 17.71 6.18
N PRO A 77 -2.86 17.33 7.45
CA PRO A 77 -3.89 16.63 8.18
C PRO A 77 -5.12 17.51 8.43
N SER A 78 -6.29 16.92 8.31
CA SER A 78 -7.57 17.57 8.70
C SER A 78 -7.70 17.65 10.22
N THR A 79 -7.11 16.70 10.92
CA THR A 79 -7.05 16.61 12.38
C THR A 79 -5.68 16.15 12.85
N LEU A 80 -5.32 16.47 14.09
CA LEU A 80 -4.15 15.95 14.79
C LEU A 80 -4.53 14.87 15.83
N ASN A 81 -5.81 14.46 15.84
CA ASN A 81 -6.32 13.39 16.67
C ASN A 81 -6.43 12.10 15.85
N THR A 82 -5.55 11.13 16.11
CA THR A 82 -5.47 9.85 15.39
C THR A 82 -6.69 8.95 15.55
N PHE A 83 -7.59 9.27 16.46
CA PHE A 83 -8.81 8.49 16.72
C PHE A 83 -10.05 9.03 16.00
N GLN A 84 -9.90 10.06 15.17
CA GLN A 84 -10.97 10.61 14.34
C GLN A 84 -10.96 9.97 12.94
N ALA A 85 -12.14 9.89 12.31
CA ALA A 85 -12.32 9.27 10.99
C ALA A 85 -11.52 9.95 9.87
N ASP A 86 -11.29 11.25 9.98
CA ASP A 86 -10.54 12.05 9.02
C ASP A 86 -9.02 12.17 9.37
N ALA A 87 -8.53 11.35 10.30
CA ALA A 87 -7.09 11.22 10.55
C ALA A 87 -6.42 10.45 9.41
N ASP A 88 -5.23 10.91 9.01
CA ASP A 88 -4.47 10.35 7.90
C ASP A 88 -3.04 9.90 8.30
N GLY A 89 -2.25 9.43 7.34
CA GLY A 89 -0.86 9.06 7.57
C GLY A 89 0.00 10.23 8.07
N THR A 90 -0.35 11.47 7.73
CA THR A 90 0.34 12.67 8.23
C THR A 90 -0.01 12.93 9.69
N THR A 91 -1.29 12.74 10.07
CA THR A 91 -1.72 12.76 11.48
C THR A 91 -0.90 11.79 12.33
N THR A 92 -0.79 10.55 11.87
CA THR A 92 -0.02 9.48 12.55
C THR A 92 1.47 9.83 12.65
N ARG A 93 2.05 10.40 11.60
CA ARG A 93 3.46 10.81 11.57
C ARG A 93 3.76 11.96 12.55
N VAL A 94 2.86 12.94 12.63
CA VAL A 94 2.95 14.01 13.64
C VAL A 94 2.82 13.43 15.05
N ALA A 95 1.78 12.62 15.30
CA ALA A 95 1.55 11.99 16.59
C ALA A 95 2.78 11.18 17.07
N GLY A 96 3.38 10.37 16.21
CA GLY A 96 4.57 9.59 16.52
C GLY A 96 5.80 10.43 16.90
N ALA A 97 5.90 11.66 16.43
CA ALA A 97 7.00 12.57 16.77
C ALA A 97 6.76 13.39 18.03
N VAL A 98 5.49 13.64 18.42
CA VAL A 98 5.16 14.63 19.47
C VAL A 98 4.36 14.06 20.65
N LEU A 99 3.82 12.83 20.55
CA LEU A 99 3.00 12.23 21.59
C LEU A 99 3.66 10.96 22.17
N PRO A 100 3.30 10.58 23.41
CA PRO A 100 3.73 9.30 23.98
C PRO A 100 3.24 8.10 23.18
N ALA A 101 4.15 7.20 22.84
CA ALA A 101 3.86 5.87 22.38
C ALA A 101 4.33 4.87 23.46
N LEU A 102 3.39 4.26 24.20
CA LEU A 102 3.72 3.36 25.30
C LEU A 102 4.39 2.07 24.81
N HIS A 103 3.98 1.60 23.64
CA HIS A 103 4.61 0.50 22.93
C HIS A 103 5.01 0.96 21.52
N THR A 104 6.11 0.42 21.02
CA THR A 104 6.60 0.63 19.64
C THR A 104 6.74 -0.71 18.95
N LEU A 105 6.64 -0.75 17.63
CA LEU A 105 6.81 -1.98 16.88
C LEU A 105 8.27 -2.19 16.52
N ASP A 106 8.75 -3.43 16.65
CA ASP A 106 10.05 -3.85 16.17
C ASP A 106 10.01 -4.25 14.67
N GLU A 107 11.14 -4.74 14.15
CA GLU A 107 11.29 -5.15 12.75
C GLU A 107 10.33 -6.27 12.32
N ARG A 108 9.80 -7.01 13.27
CA ARG A 108 8.83 -8.11 13.05
C ARG A 108 7.40 -7.71 13.40
N GLY A 109 7.14 -6.42 13.61
CA GLY A 109 5.81 -5.94 13.99
C GLY A 109 5.39 -6.36 15.40
N ARG A 110 6.32 -6.72 16.29
CA ARG A 110 6.01 -7.09 17.67
C ARG A 110 5.99 -5.85 18.56
N PRO A 111 4.98 -5.68 19.42
CA PRO A 111 4.92 -4.55 20.33
C PRO A 111 5.99 -4.67 21.42
N GLN A 112 6.87 -3.69 21.46
CA GLN A 112 7.93 -3.54 22.45
C GLN A 112 7.60 -2.40 23.40
N ARG A 113 7.81 -2.60 24.72
CA ARG A 113 7.67 -1.55 25.72
C ARG A 113 8.61 -0.39 25.41
N ASN A 114 8.09 0.83 25.38
CA ASN A 114 8.91 2.02 25.21
C ASN A 114 9.45 2.52 26.55
N PRO A 115 10.75 2.37 26.84
CA PRO A 115 11.33 2.75 28.14
C PRO A 115 11.34 4.24 28.39
N ASP A 116 11.17 5.08 27.36
CA ASP A 116 11.07 6.52 27.52
C ASP A 116 9.81 6.91 28.31
N TYR A 117 8.74 6.10 28.28
CA TYR A 117 7.46 6.37 28.95
C TYR A 117 7.06 5.35 30.01
N LEU A 118 7.52 4.11 29.89
CA LEU A 118 7.14 3.01 30.77
C LEU A 118 8.35 2.39 31.47
N GLU A 119 8.32 2.29 32.80
CA GLU A 119 9.22 1.42 33.54
C GLU A 119 8.82 -0.06 33.36
N SER A 120 7.49 -0.35 33.51
CA SER A 120 6.91 -1.65 33.17
C SER A 120 5.44 -1.53 32.75
N ALA A 121 4.94 -2.53 32.06
CA ALA A 121 3.51 -2.75 31.78
C ALA A 121 3.28 -4.27 31.75
N GLU A 122 2.49 -4.77 32.69
CA GLU A 122 2.34 -6.20 32.92
C GLU A 122 0.92 -6.58 33.33
N VAL A 123 0.46 -7.74 32.89
CA VAL A 123 -0.75 -8.35 33.42
C VAL A 123 -0.41 -8.90 34.82
N ILE A 124 -1.01 -8.31 35.87
CA ILE A 124 -0.76 -8.70 37.27
C ILE A 124 -1.81 -9.63 37.84
N GLU A 125 -2.99 -9.69 37.26
CA GLU A 125 -4.10 -10.57 37.60
C GLU A 125 -4.80 -11.02 36.32
N THR A 126 -5.20 -12.28 36.25
CA THR A 126 -5.99 -12.84 35.15
C THR A 126 -7.38 -13.26 35.62
N GLU A 127 -7.52 -13.62 36.88
CA GLU A 127 -8.77 -14.05 37.52
C GLU A 127 -9.04 -13.28 38.82
N PRO A 128 -10.28 -12.92 39.18
CA PRO A 128 -11.49 -13.12 38.37
C PRO A 128 -11.58 -12.17 37.13
N LYS A 129 -10.70 -11.23 37.00
CA LYS A 129 -10.60 -10.27 35.90
C LYS A 129 -9.16 -9.98 35.53
N GLN A 130 -8.93 -9.73 34.26
CA GLN A 130 -7.63 -9.24 33.82
C GLN A 130 -7.37 -7.85 34.40
N VAL A 131 -6.20 -7.68 35.01
CA VAL A 131 -5.69 -6.39 35.49
C VAL A 131 -4.32 -6.15 34.90
N VAL A 132 -4.15 -5.03 34.21
CA VAL A 132 -2.84 -4.56 33.72
C VAL A 132 -2.35 -3.41 34.58
N LEU A 133 -1.12 -3.51 35.06
CA LEU A 133 -0.45 -2.45 35.80
C LEU A 133 0.60 -1.78 34.91
N TYR A 134 0.38 -0.49 34.61
CA TYR A 134 1.35 0.37 33.96
C TYR A 134 2.13 1.14 35.01
N LYS A 135 3.46 1.10 34.95
CA LYS A 135 4.36 1.95 35.74
C LYS A 135 5.03 2.95 34.80
N LEU A 136 4.70 4.22 35.00
CA LEU A 136 5.17 5.31 34.14
C LEU A 136 6.57 5.73 34.55
N ASN A 137 7.36 6.17 33.59
CA ASN A 137 8.67 6.76 33.84
C ASN A 137 8.51 8.10 34.59
N GLN A 138 9.19 8.23 35.72
CA GLN A 138 9.11 9.44 36.58
C GLN A 138 9.51 10.74 35.88
N GLN A 139 10.33 10.67 34.84
CA GLN A 139 10.77 11.83 34.09
C GLN A 139 9.76 12.24 33.00
N ALA A 140 8.77 11.40 32.72
CA ALA A 140 7.81 11.63 31.64
C ALA A 140 6.82 12.74 32.00
N VAL A 141 6.95 13.88 31.32
CA VAL A 141 6.13 15.07 31.54
C VAL A 141 5.59 15.63 30.22
N TRP A 142 4.43 16.22 30.29
CA TRP A 142 3.90 17.02 29.18
C TRP A 142 4.72 18.30 28.99
N SER A 143 4.63 18.93 27.82
CA SER A 143 5.38 20.15 27.47
C SER A 143 5.05 21.34 28.38
N ASP A 144 3.91 21.34 29.06
CA ASP A 144 3.52 22.29 30.08
C ASP A 144 4.16 22.05 31.47
N GLY A 145 4.82 20.88 31.62
CA GLY A 145 5.49 20.47 32.89
C GLY A 145 4.63 19.58 33.78
N ARG A 146 3.39 19.28 33.40
CA ARG A 146 2.53 18.33 34.10
C ARG A 146 3.01 16.89 33.90
N GLU A 147 2.97 16.07 34.94
CA GLU A 147 3.26 14.64 34.84
C GLU A 147 2.23 13.91 33.97
N ILE A 148 2.68 12.91 33.23
CA ILE A 148 1.80 11.95 32.56
C ILE A 148 1.30 11.00 33.66
N GLY A 149 -0.02 10.79 33.74
CA GLY A 149 -0.58 9.99 34.83
C GLY A 149 -1.95 9.43 34.55
N ALA A 150 -2.53 8.78 35.55
CA ALA A 150 -3.83 8.09 35.47
C ALA A 150 -4.96 8.95 34.89
N ALA A 151 -4.91 10.28 35.08
CA ALA A 151 -5.94 11.18 34.54
C ALA A 151 -5.97 11.20 33.00
N ASP A 152 -4.82 11.05 32.35
CA ASP A 152 -4.74 10.99 30.88
C ASP A 152 -5.31 9.67 30.36
N PHE A 153 -5.00 8.56 31.03
CA PHE A 153 -5.56 7.24 30.70
C PHE A 153 -7.09 7.20 30.86
N VAL A 154 -7.60 7.76 31.97
CA VAL A 154 -9.04 7.83 32.23
C VAL A 154 -9.74 8.69 31.18
N ALA A 155 -9.17 9.84 30.82
CA ALA A 155 -9.76 10.71 29.81
C ALA A 155 -9.83 10.02 28.45
N GLN A 156 -8.73 9.38 28.03
CA GLN A 156 -8.69 8.67 26.75
C GLN A 156 -9.64 7.47 26.72
N TRP A 157 -9.68 6.68 27.80
CA TRP A 157 -10.64 5.59 27.90
C TRP A 157 -12.09 6.05 27.78
N ARG A 158 -12.47 7.13 28.49
CA ARG A 158 -13.83 7.69 28.42
C ARG A 158 -14.20 8.12 27.00
N ALA A 159 -13.28 8.81 26.32
CA ALA A 159 -13.49 9.26 24.95
C ALA A 159 -13.67 8.08 23.96
N LEU A 160 -12.93 6.97 24.18
CA LEU A 160 -12.86 5.88 23.20
C LEU A 160 -13.69 4.64 23.61
N SER A 161 -14.34 4.65 24.76
CA SER A 161 -15.11 3.49 25.27
C SER A 161 -16.40 3.21 24.49
N GLY A 162 -16.83 4.09 23.61
CA GLY A 162 -18.11 3.99 22.89
C GLY A 162 -19.35 4.23 23.76
N ARG A 163 -19.16 4.63 25.05
CA ARG A 163 -20.28 4.87 25.98
C ARG A 163 -20.95 6.23 25.81
N ASP A 164 -20.26 7.16 25.23
CA ASP A 164 -20.73 8.52 24.97
C ASP A 164 -20.58 8.84 23.48
N THR A 165 -21.70 8.84 22.78
CA THR A 165 -21.77 9.09 21.33
C THR A 165 -21.47 10.53 20.93
N ALA A 166 -21.30 11.46 21.87
CA ALA A 166 -20.87 12.80 21.57
C ALA A 166 -19.39 12.87 21.13
N TYR A 167 -18.56 11.84 21.40
CA TYR A 167 -17.22 11.72 20.87
C TYR A 167 -17.27 11.07 19.48
N TRP A 168 -16.84 11.80 18.47
CA TRP A 168 -16.80 11.32 17.06
C TRP A 168 -15.53 10.48 16.84
N THR A 169 -15.53 9.29 17.40
CA THR A 169 -14.41 8.38 17.27
C THR A 169 -14.61 7.40 16.13
N ALA A 170 -13.59 7.24 15.28
CA ALA A 170 -13.56 6.22 14.25
C ALA A 170 -13.19 4.83 14.79
N ARG A 171 -12.63 4.75 16.00
CA ARG A 171 -12.05 3.52 16.50
C ARG A 171 -12.10 3.47 18.02
N ASN A 172 -12.75 2.45 18.52
CA ASN A 172 -12.82 2.16 19.96
C ASN A 172 -12.19 0.82 20.35
N ALA A 173 -11.59 0.12 19.41
CA ALA A 173 -11.10 -1.24 19.54
C ALA A 173 -10.37 -1.49 20.88
N GLY A 174 -10.96 -2.35 21.73
CA GLY A 174 -10.41 -2.74 23.02
C GLY A 174 -10.76 -1.81 24.20
N TYR A 175 -11.05 -0.53 23.98
CA TYR A 175 -11.42 0.39 25.07
C TYR A 175 -12.78 0.07 25.68
N GLU A 176 -13.70 -0.52 24.93
CA GLU A 176 -15.00 -1.01 25.40
C GLU A 176 -14.88 -2.18 26.38
N ARG A 177 -13.75 -2.92 26.32
CA ARG A 177 -13.47 -4.04 27.22
C ARG A 177 -13.00 -3.60 28.60
N ILE A 178 -12.60 -2.32 28.76
CA ILE A 178 -12.16 -1.77 30.03
C ILE A 178 -13.36 -1.51 30.94
N GLU A 179 -13.30 -2.03 32.16
CA GLU A 179 -14.30 -1.78 33.21
C GLU A 179 -13.98 -0.49 33.97
N LYS A 180 -12.73 -0.37 34.42
CA LYS A 180 -12.27 0.79 35.19
C LYS A 180 -10.76 1.01 35.07
N ILE A 181 -10.39 2.26 35.30
CA ILE A 181 -9.00 2.69 35.43
C ILE A 181 -8.82 3.40 36.75
N GLU A 182 -7.86 2.97 37.52
CA GLU A 182 -7.59 3.46 38.87
C GLU A 182 -6.10 3.84 39.00
N ARG A 183 -5.84 4.83 39.85
CA ARG A 183 -4.49 5.09 40.33
C ARG A 183 -3.99 3.92 41.16
N GLY A 184 -2.73 3.52 40.98
CA GLY A 184 -2.07 2.51 41.85
C GLY A 184 -1.58 3.11 43.16
N LYS A 185 -0.37 2.71 43.60
CA LYS A 185 0.22 3.20 44.84
C LYS A 185 0.55 4.68 44.80
N ASN A 186 0.82 5.23 43.66
CA ASN A 186 1.12 6.65 43.38
C ASN A 186 0.57 7.06 42.03
N ASP A 187 0.78 8.32 41.62
CA ASP A 187 0.26 8.88 40.37
C ASP A 187 0.94 8.28 39.12
N LEU A 188 2.10 7.65 39.25
CA LEU A 188 2.85 7.00 38.20
C LEU A 188 2.44 5.52 37.99
N GLU A 189 1.58 4.98 38.86
CA GLU A 189 1.03 3.63 38.68
C GLU A 189 -0.43 3.72 38.26
N VAL A 190 -0.73 3.11 37.09
CA VAL A 190 -2.09 3.05 36.51
C VAL A 190 -2.54 1.61 36.41
N ARG A 191 -3.63 1.28 37.12
CA ARG A 191 -4.30 -0.04 37.06
C ARG A 191 -5.47 -0.01 36.10
N VAL A 192 -5.43 -0.84 35.10
CA VAL A 192 -6.52 -1.01 34.13
C VAL A 192 -7.16 -2.37 34.35
N THR A 193 -8.43 -2.39 34.75
CA THR A 193 -9.21 -3.61 34.95
C THR A 193 -10.15 -3.81 33.78
N TYR A 194 -10.18 -5.00 33.24
CA TYR A 194 -10.99 -5.35 32.07
C TYR A 194 -12.27 -6.09 32.50
N ALA A 195 -13.40 -5.73 31.88
CA ALA A 195 -14.67 -6.45 32.06
C ALA A 195 -14.67 -7.79 31.32
N LYS A 196 -13.96 -7.83 30.17
CA LYS A 196 -13.70 -9.03 29.37
C LYS A 196 -12.20 -9.11 29.09
N PRO A 197 -11.59 -10.30 29.13
CA PRO A 197 -10.17 -10.45 28.79
C PRO A 197 -9.85 -9.81 27.43
N TYR A 198 -8.66 -9.23 27.32
CA TYR A 198 -8.19 -8.56 26.12
C TYR A 198 -6.73 -8.87 25.86
N ALA A 199 -6.46 -9.73 24.88
CA ALA A 199 -5.11 -10.15 24.50
C ALA A 199 -4.28 -8.98 23.94
N ASP A 200 -4.91 -8.12 23.14
CA ASP A 200 -4.26 -7.02 22.44
C ASP A 200 -4.12 -5.74 23.31
N TRP A 201 -4.08 -5.85 24.63
CA TRP A 201 -4.00 -4.71 25.56
C TRP A 201 -2.79 -3.80 25.32
N LYS A 202 -1.70 -4.31 24.72
CA LYS A 202 -0.51 -3.51 24.33
C LYS A 202 -0.80 -2.50 23.20
N SER A 203 -1.93 -2.63 22.49
CA SER A 203 -2.38 -1.67 21.48
C SER A 203 -2.93 -0.38 22.07
N LEU A 204 -3.40 -0.44 23.33
CA LEU A 204 -4.07 0.68 23.97
C LEU A 204 -3.08 1.78 24.39
N PHE A 205 -3.57 3.01 24.49
CA PHE A 205 -2.81 4.18 24.93
C PHE A 205 -1.55 4.48 24.09
N THR A 206 -1.58 4.06 22.81
CA THR A 206 -0.53 4.32 21.82
C THR A 206 -1.16 4.85 20.53
N PRO A 207 -1.10 6.18 20.29
CA PRO A 207 -0.55 7.23 21.16
C PRO A 207 -1.42 7.55 22.37
N LEU A 208 -0.80 8.05 23.43
CA LEU A 208 -1.52 8.63 24.57
C LEU A 208 -1.67 10.13 24.38
N TYR A 209 -2.90 10.62 24.47
CA TYR A 209 -3.21 12.05 24.40
C TYR A 209 -3.35 12.67 25.81
N PRO A 210 -3.04 13.96 25.96
CA PRO A 210 -3.28 14.65 27.21
C PRO A 210 -4.79 14.75 27.47
N LYS A 211 -5.16 14.72 28.76
CA LYS A 211 -6.57 14.85 29.19
C LYS A 211 -7.28 16.11 28.66
N GLU A 212 -6.54 17.15 28.34
CA GLU A 212 -7.06 18.40 27.76
C GLU A 212 -7.63 18.17 26.35
N VAL A 213 -7.16 17.17 25.62
CA VAL A 213 -7.70 16.76 24.31
C VAL A 213 -8.84 15.75 24.46
N MET A 214 -8.70 14.79 25.37
CA MET A 214 -9.62 13.66 25.52
C MET A 214 -10.75 13.90 26.52
N GLY A 215 -10.68 14.95 27.34
CA GLY A 215 -11.55 15.13 28.51
C GLY A 215 -12.97 15.62 28.24
N SER A 216 -13.28 16.06 27.04
CA SER A 216 -14.64 16.47 26.63
C SER A 216 -14.87 16.27 25.14
N PRO A 217 -16.12 16.06 24.69
CA PRO A 217 -16.44 15.92 23.26
C PRO A 217 -15.92 17.09 22.39
N ASN A 218 -16.11 18.34 22.82
CA ASN A 218 -15.62 19.49 22.07
C ASN A 218 -14.09 19.50 21.94
N ALA A 219 -13.37 19.15 23.01
CA ALA A 219 -11.91 19.09 22.96
C ALA A 219 -11.44 17.96 22.03
N PHE A 220 -12.10 16.82 22.07
CA PHE A 220 -11.82 15.65 21.22
C PHE A 220 -12.14 15.92 19.75
N ASN A 221 -13.35 16.44 19.46
CA ASN A 221 -13.84 16.61 18.10
C ASN A 221 -13.18 17.78 17.36
N ASP A 222 -12.93 18.90 18.06
CA ASP A 222 -12.48 20.16 17.45
C ASP A 222 -11.15 20.67 18.01
N GLY A 223 -10.84 20.39 19.28
CA GLY A 223 -9.71 20.99 19.98
C GLY A 223 -8.34 20.63 19.42
N ALA A 224 -8.21 19.48 18.77
CA ALA A 224 -6.97 18.99 18.18
C ALA A 224 -6.91 19.09 16.65
N ARG A 225 -7.82 19.83 15.99
CA ARG A 225 -7.83 19.90 14.52
C ARG A 225 -6.66 20.70 13.94
N THR A 226 -6.19 21.72 14.63
CA THR A 226 -5.16 22.62 14.08
C THR A 226 -3.94 22.76 14.96
N ALA A 227 -4.02 22.36 16.23
CA ALA A 227 -2.94 22.52 17.20
C ALA A 227 -3.01 21.44 18.29
N LEU A 228 -1.86 21.03 18.79
CA LEU A 228 -1.69 20.28 20.03
C LEU A 228 -0.96 21.16 21.02
N LYS A 229 -1.68 21.63 22.07
CA LYS A 229 -1.13 22.54 23.07
C LYS A 229 -0.13 21.86 24.01
N SER A 230 -0.42 20.62 24.39
CA SER A 230 0.44 19.79 25.23
C SER A 230 0.88 18.56 24.45
N THR A 231 2.18 18.35 24.43
CA THR A 231 2.86 17.22 23.77
C THR A 231 3.93 16.67 24.69
N ALA A 232 4.41 15.46 24.45
CA ALA A 232 5.42 14.84 25.34
C ALA A 232 6.36 13.93 24.53
N GLY A 233 6.65 14.28 23.29
CA GLY A 233 7.59 13.60 22.42
C GLY A 233 8.95 14.29 22.31
N PRO A 234 9.89 13.72 21.55
CA PRO A 234 11.19 14.32 21.28
C PRO A 234 11.12 15.61 20.46
N PHE A 235 9.96 15.87 19.82
CA PHE A 235 9.67 17.12 19.12
C PHE A 235 8.40 17.78 19.68
N LEU A 236 8.29 19.09 19.47
CA LEU A 236 7.11 19.91 19.72
C LEU A 236 6.50 20.33 18.39
N LEU A 237 5.19 20.34 18.31
CA LEU A 237 4.48 20.95 17.19
C LEU A 237 4.56 22.46 17.30
N LYS A 238 5.34 23.10 16.41
CA LYS A 238 5.51 24.56 16.39
C LYS A 238 4.42 25.24 15.57
N LYS A 239 4.10 24.73 14.38
CA LYS A 239 3.16 25.37 13.45
C LYS A 239 2.63 24.38 12.43
N VAL A 240 1.35 24.49 12.09
CA VAL A 240 0.75 23.95 10.85
C VAL A 240 0.47 25.15 9.95
N ASP A 241 1.21 25.29 8.87
CA ASP A 241 1.08 26.37 7.90
C ASP A 241 0.33 25.90 6.67
N ARG A 242 -0.97 26.17 6.61
CA ARG A 242 -1.81 25.75 5.50
C ARG A 242 -1.52 26.50 4.19
N ALA A 243 -0.92 27.69 4.27
CA ALA A 243 -0.60 28.49 3.10
C ALA A 243 0.65 27.95 2.36
N SER A 244 1.67 27.52 3.11
CA SER A 244 2.88 26.94 2.52
C SER A 244 2.82 25.41 2.41
N GLY A 245 1.80 24.74 2.96
CA GLY A 245 1.72 23.28 3.00
C GLY A 245 2.70 22.63 3.98
N ASP A 246 3.14 23.35 5.03
CA ASP A 246 4.20 22.91 5.92
C ASP A 246 3.72 22.68 7.36
N ILE A 247 4.20 21.57 7.97
CA ILE A 247 4.12 21.33 9.41
C ILE A 247 5.54 21.39 9.96
N THR A 248 5.76 22.32 10.89
CA THR A 248 7.08 22.47 11.52
C THR A 248 7.07 21.87 12.91
N LEU A 249 7.90 20.86 13.10
CA LEU A 249 8.23 20.27 14.39
C LEU A 249 9.62 20.75 14.80
N VAL A 250 9.81 21.12 16.08
CA VAL A 250 11.09 21.56 16.62
C VAL A 250 11.50 20.70 17.79
N ARG A 251 12.82 20.55 17.98
CA ARG A 251 13.38 19.79 19.11
C ARG A 251 12.74 20.22 20.42
N ASN A 252 12.31 19.24 21.23
CA ASN A 252 11.74 19.49 22.54
C ASN A 252 12.85 19.66 23.59
N PRO A 253 13.07 20.85 24.16
CA PRO A 253 14.11 21.06 25.16
C PRO A 253 13.79 20.42 26.51
N ARG A 254 12.53 20.02 26.75
CA ARG A 254 12.09 19.32 27.97
C ARG A 254 12.04 17.81 27.81
N TRP A 255 12.44 17.31 26.64
CA TRP A 255 12.50 15.87 26.42
C TRP A 255 13.54 15.25 27.35
N TRP A 256 13.11 14.29 28.15
CA TRP A 256 13.94 13.61 29.16
C TRP A 256 14.76 12.45 28.62
N GLY A 257 14.34 11.88 27.47
CA GLY A 257 15.08 10.84 26.77
C GLY A 257 16.29 11.39 26.02
N GLN A 258 16.79 10.60 25.06
CA GLN A 258 17.91 11.05 24.22
C GLN A 258 17.48 12.27 23.37
N PRO A 259 18.16 13.43 23.45
CA PRO A 259 17.77 14.63 22.71
C PRO A 259 17.67 14.38 21.21
N ALA A 260 16.68 14.92 20.54
CA ALA A 260 16.58 14.77 19.08
C ALA A 260 17.84 15.30 18.39
N LYS A 261 18.33 14.60 17.37
CA LYS A 261 19.53 15.01 16.62
C LYS A 261 19.26 16.24 15.76
N LEU A 262 18.10 16.31 15.13
CA LEU A 262 17.68 17.47 14.33
C LEU A 262 17.21 18.63 15.23
N ASP A 263 17.41 19.87 14.76
CA ASP A 263 16.79 21.05 15.36
C ASP A 263 15.31 21.14 14.98
N SER A 264 15.01 20.76 13.73
CA SER A 264 13.63 20.75 13.23
C SER A 264 13.38 19.67 12.20
N LEU A 265 12.13 19.19 12.18
CA LEU A 265 11.57 18.33 11.17
C LEU A 265 10.41 19.09 10.52
N VAL A 266 10.48 19.28 9.19
CA VAL A 266 9.43 19.95 8.42
C VAL A 266 8.75 18.91 7.52
N LEU A 267 7.48 18.62 7.81
CA LEU A 267 6.65 17.80 6.95
C LEU A 267 6.02 18.72 5.90
N LYS A 268 6.25 18.41 4.62
CA LYS A 268 5.80 19.22 3.48
C LYS A 268 4.77 18.47 2.66
N ALA A 269 3.57 19.03 2.52
CA ALA A 269 2.54 18.48 1.65
C ALA A 269 2.95 18.68 0.18
N VAL A 270 3.43 17.60 -0.45
CA VAL A 270 3.87 17.59 -1.85
C VAL A 270 3.22 16.39 -2.54
N PRO A 271 2.40 16.62 -3.58
CA PRO A 271 1.80 15.54 -4.37
C PRO A 271 2.85 14.56 -4.87
N ARG A 272 2.55 13.26 -4.90
CA ARG A 272 3.51 12.21 -5.30
C ARG A 272 4.13 12.47 -6.67
N THR A 273 3.33 12.97 -7.62
CA THR A 273 3.78 13.32 -8.97
C THR A 273 4.81 14.46 -9.02
N GLU A 274 4.86 15.32 -8.00
CA GLU A 274 5.75 16.48 -7.93
C GLU A 274 7.02 16.21 -7.10
N ARG A 275 7.05 15.10 -6.33
CA ARG A 275 8.17 14.78 -5.42
C ARG A 275 9.50 14.64 -6.16
N GLY A 276 9.50 14.04 -7.34
CA GLY A 276 10.72 13.93 -8.16
C GLY A 276 11.34 15.28 -8.49
N ALA A 277 10.54 16.24 -8.91
CA ALA A 277 10.97 17.61 -9.19
C ALA A 277 11.41 18.36 -7.92
N ALA A 278 10.68 18.19 -6.81
CA ALA A 278 10.98 18.80 -5.52
C ALA A 278 12.30 18.27 -4.91
N LEU A 279 12.60 16.97 -5.07
CA LEU A 279 13.87 16.35 -4.70
C LEU A 279 15.00 16.94 -5.54
N ALA A 280 14.84 16.98 -6.88
CA ALA A 280 15.83 17.55 -7.78
C ALA A 280 16.15 19.01 -7.46
N ALA A 281 15.12 19.80 -7.15
CA ALA A 281 15.24 21.19 -6.72
C ALA A 281 15.85 21.37 -5.31
N GLY A 282 16.03 20.27 -4.55
CA GLY A 282 16.57 20.32 -3.18
C GLY A 282 15.61 20.95 -2.17
N THR A 283 14.30 20.97 -2.43
CA THR A 283 13.26 21.43 -1.50
C THR A 283 12.79 20.35 -0.54
N LEU A 284 13.13 19.08 -0.82
CA LEU A 284 12.91 17.90 0.00
C LEU A 284 14.23 17.18 0.30
N ASP A 285 14.30 16.52 1.44
CA ASP A 285 15.43 15.68 1.86
C ASP A 285 15.05 14.20 1.95
N LEU A 286 13.75 13.91 2.18
CA LEU A 286 13.18 12.58 2.33
C LEU A 286 11.77 12.55 1.72
N ALA A 287 11.48 11.55 0.88
CA ALA A 287 10.16 11.38 0.27
C ALA A 287 9.90 9.93 -0.11
N GLU A 288 8.68 9.44 0.14
CA GLU A 288 8.15 8.27 -0.54
C GLU A 288 7.96 8.60 -2.02
N ILE A 289 8.37 7.69 -2.90
CA ILE A 289 8.39 7.91 -4.34
C ILE A 289 7.83 6.72 -5.11
N ASP A 290 7.40 6.97 -6.32
CA ASP A 290 6.99 5.95 -7.25
C ASP A 290 8.20 5.26 -7.92
N ARG A 291 7.91 4.18 -8.65
CA ARG A 291 8.91 3.41 -9.39
C ARG A 291 9.63 4.26 -10.42
N SER A 292 8.92 5.12 -11.14
CA SER A 292 9.49 5.96 -12.21
C SER A 292 10.51 6.94 -11.65
N THR A 293 10.21 7.56 -10.52
CA THR A 293 11.13 8.45 -9.80
C THR A 293 12.34 7.69 -9.25
N ALA A 294 12.13 6.47 -8.72
CA ALA A 294 13.22 5.61 -8.25
C ALA A 294 14.17 5.24 -9.40
N GLU A 295 13.66 4.91 -10.58
CA GLU A 295 14.45 4.62 -11.78
C GLU A 295 15.24 5.85 -12.25
N ARG A 296 14.63 7.06 -12.20
CA ARG A 296 15.33 8.33 -12.53
C ARG A 296 16.49 8.62 -11.55
N ILE A 297 16.28 8.43 -10.27
CA ILE A 297 17.34 8.58 -9.24
C ILE A 297 18.46 7.56 -9.49
N ALA A 298 18.11 6.29 -9.73
CA ALA A 298 19.09 5.25 -10.01
C ALA A 298 19.93 5.57 -11.27
N LEU A 299 19.29 6.12 -12.31
CA LEU A 299 19.98 6.58 -13.52
C LEU A 299 20.91 7.74 -13.22
N ALA A 300 20.46 8.78 -12.51
CA ALA A 300 21.25 9.94 -12.13
C ALA A 300 22.49 9.56 -11.30
N VAL A 301 22.33 8.67 -10.33
CA VAL A 301 23.44 8.15 -9.51
C VAL A 301 24.44 7.35 -10.35
N ARG A 302 23.96 6.53 -11.30
CA ARG A 302 24.81 5.75 -12.20
C ARG A 302 25.62 6.66 -13.11
N ASP A 303 24.99 7.70 -13.69
CA ASP A 303 25.66 8.65 -14.56
C ASP A 303 26.70 9.49 -13.79
N ALA A 304 26.37 9.94 -12.59
CA ALA A 304 27.32 10.64 -11.71
C ALA A 304 28.55 9.77 -11.36
N ARG A 305 28.33 8.48 -11.05
CA ARG A 305 29.43 7.51 -10.79
C ARG A 305 30.29 7.25 -12.03
N ALA A 306 29.69 7.29 -13.22
CA ALA A 306 30.41 7.17 -14.50
C ALA A 306 31.11 8.48 -14.92
N GLY A 307 31.06 9.54 -14.12
CA GLY A 307 31.63 10.86 -14.41
C GLY A 307 30.82 11.69 -15.40
N ARG A 308 29.65 11.17 -15.87
CA ARG A 308 28.75 11.91 -16.75
C ARG A 308 27.93 12.90 -15.94
N LYS A 309 28.04 14.18 -16.25
CA LYS A 309 27.31 15.26 -15.56
C LYS A 309 26.67 16.20 -16.57
N GLY A 310 25.61 16.87 -16.16
CA GLY A 310 24.96 17.93 -16.90
C GLY A 310 24.57 17.52 -18.32
N ALA A 311 25.10 18.22 -19.34
CA ALA A 311 24.76 17.99 -20.74
C ALA A 311 25.17 16.59 -21.25
N GLU A 312 26.23 15.98 -20.73
CA GLU A 312 26.67 14.64 -21.16
C GLU A 312 25.64 13.57 -20.76
N ALA A 313 25.05 13.66 -19.55
CA ALA A 313 23.98 12.78 -19.12
C ALA A 313 22.72 13.00 -19.98
N ALA A 314 22.38 14.25 -20.29
CA ALA A 314 21.25 14.58 -21.13
C ALA A 314 21.39 14.07 -22.57
N LEU A 315 22.62 14.06 -23.11
CA LEU A 315 22.90 13.49 -24.42
C LEU A 315 22.88 11.95 -24.42
N ALA A 316 23.21 11.32 -23.30
CA ALA A 316 23.18 9.86 -23.19
C ALA A 316 21.77 9.30 -23.02
N HIS A 317 20.93 9.92 -22.19
CA HIS A 317 19.65 9.35 -21.75
C HIS A 317 18.48 10.34 -21.75
N GLY A 318 18.70 11.61 -22.03
CA GLY A 318 17.72 12.70 -21.96
C GLY A 318 17.21 13.17 -23.34
N PRO A 319 16.59 14.35 -23.38
CA PRO A 319 16.04 14.95 -24.61
C PRO A 319 17.08 15.11 -25.73
N GLY A 320 18.37 15.17 -25.40
CA GLY A 320 19.47 15.25 -26.38
C GLY A 320 19.89 13.91 -27.00
N SER A 321 19.45 12.77 -26.47
CA SER A 321 19.88 11.43 -26.90
C SER A 321 19.49 11.08 -28.34
N ALA A 322 18.40 11.65 -28.85
CA ALA A 322 17.96 11.49 -30.24
C ALA A 322 18.70 12.38 -31.26
N ILE A 323 19.56 13.27 -30.79
CA ILE A 323 20.30 14.24 -31.64
C ILE A 323 21.59 13.61 -32.10
N THR A 324 21.57 13.04 -33.31
CA THR A 324 22.80 12.59 -33.96
C THR A 324 23.59 13.79 -34.54
N PRO A 325 24.93 13.67 -34.73
CA PRO A 325 25.69 14.72 -35.39
C PRO A 325 25.13 15.16 -36.73
N ALA A 326 24.61 14.23 -37.54
CA ALA A 326 23.99 14.55 -38.83
C ALA A 326 22.68 15.35 -38.66
N LYS A 327 21.82 14.99 -37.70
CA LYS A 327 20.59 15.75 -37.35
C LYS A 327 20.94 17.16 -36.83
N ALA A 328 21.98 17.28 -36.01
CA ALA A 328 22.44 18.55 -35.49
C ALA A 328 22.95 19.48 -36.62
N LEU A 329 23.73 18.96 -37.57
CA LEU A 329 24.21 19.69 -38.75
C LEU A 329 23.04 20.10 -39.68
N LYS A 330 22.13 19.18 -39.97
CA LYS A 330 20.93 19.48 -40.79
C LYS A 330 20.07 20.57 -40.14
N SER A 331 19.80 20.46 -38.86
CA SER A 331 19.06 21.46 -38.09
C SER A 331 19.79 22.81 -38.05
N TRP A 332 21.13 22.80 -37.97
CA TRP A 332 21.93 24.01 -38.03
C TRP A 332 21.83 24.67 -39.40
N ALA A 333 21.98 23.89 -40.46
CA ALA A 333 21.89 24.40 -41.85
C ALA A 333 20.52 25.04 -42.14
N LEU A 334 19.43 24.43 -41.65
CA LEU A 334 18.06 24.96 -41.77
C LEU A 334 17.86 26.26 -40.96
N ALA A 335 18.44 26.33 -39.76
CA ALA A 335 18.32 27.50 -38.88
C ALA A 335 19.00 28.77 -39.45
N TYR A 336 19.93 28.58 -40.38
CA TYR A 336 20.67 29.65 -41.05
C TYR A 336 20.49 29.59 -42.58
N GLY A 337 19.43 28.95 -43.04
CA GLY A 337 19.05 28.89 -44.46
C GLY A 337 18.40 30.19 -44.94
N SER A 338 18.16 30.27 -46.26
CA SER A 338 17.59 31.46 -46.91
C SER A 338 16.07 31.57 -46.80
N ASP A 339 15.39 30.56 -46.33
CA ASP A 339 13.96 30.53 -46.01
C ASP A 339 13.78 31.03 -44.56
N GLU A 340 13.42 32.32 -44.44
CA GLU A 340 13.41 33.00 -43.11
C GLU A 340 12.34 32.44 -42.16
N GLU A 341 11.13 32.14 -42.66
CA GLU A 341 10.06 31.58 -41.83
C GLU A 341 10.46 30.22 -41.28
N ARG A 342 10.99 29.35 -42.12
CA ARG A 342 11.46 28.03 -41.72
C ARG A 342 12.71 28.09 -40.82
N ALA A 343 13.60 29.07 -41.08
CA ALA A 343 14.77 29.28 -40.25
C ALA A 343 14.39 29.75 -38.86
N GLU A 344 13.36 30.59 -38.70
CA GLU A 344 12.85 31.05 -37.43
C GLU A 344 12.22 29.91 -36.60
N GLU A 345 11.37 29.08 -37.22
CA GLU A 345 10.79 27.88 -36.59
C GLU A 345 11.88 26.93 -36.08
N VAL A 346 12.93 26.68 -36.92
CA VAL A 346 14.01 25.77 -36.51
C VAL A 346 14.88 26.40 -35.42
N ARG A 347 15.10 27.71 -35.41
CA ARG A 347 15.81 28.42 -34.32
C ARG A 347 15.03 28.30 -33.00
N ALA A 348 13.73 28.50 -33.03
CA ALA A 348 12.85 28.32 -31.86
C ALA A 348 12.90 26.88 -31.32
N ALA A 349 12.77 25.88 -32.19
CA ALA A 349 12.85 24.46 -31.81
C ALA A 349 14.23 24.08 -31.23
N ARG A 350 15.31 24.64 -31.72
CA ARG A 350 16.67 24.44 -31.18
C ARG A 350 16.83 25.06 -29.81
N GLU A 351 16.29 26.25 -29.62
CA GLU A 351 16.32 26.91 -28.29
C GLU A 351 15.49 26.13 -27.27
N GLU A 352 14.30 25.68 -27.62
CA GLU A 352 13.46 24.84 -26.77
C GLU A 352 14.16 23.55 -26.39
N ASN A 353 14.79 22.86 -27.36
CA ASN A 353 15.56 21.64 -27.06
C ASN A 353 16.75 21.93 -26.15
N ARG A 354 17.48 23.07 -26.35
CA ARG A 354 18.56 23.48 -25.46
C ARG A 354 18.09 23.68 -24.04
N GLN A 355 16.92 24.31 -23.85
CA GLN A 355 16.30 24.50 -22.56
C GLN A 355 15.85 23.18 -21.95
N ALA A 356 15.29 22.25 -22.75
CA ALA A 356 14.93 20.91 -22.29
C ALA A 356 16.15 20.12 -21.81
N VAL A 357 17.27 20.17 -22.57
CA VAL A 357 18.54 19.55 -22.17
C VAL A 357 19.07 20.16 -20.88
N ALA A 358 19.01 21.49 -20.73
CA ALA A 358 19.47 22.19 -19.54
C ALA A 358 18.61 21.83 -18.31
N ARG A 359 17.30 21.78 -18.47
CA ARG A 359 16.37 21.36 -17.39
C ARG A 359 16.63 19.92 -16.97
N TYR A 360 16.74 18.99 -17.92
CA TYR A 360 17.06 17.59 -17.63
C TYR A 360 18.43 17.47 -16.93
N ALA A 361 19.44 18.17 -17.38
CA ALA A 361 20.75 18.17 -16.74
C ALA A 361 20.71 18.63 -15.29
N ALA A 362 20.01 19.73 -15.02
CA ALA A 362 19.83 20.25 -13.66
C ALA A 362 19.05 19.25 -12.77
N GLU A 363 18.01 18.61 -13.31
CA GLU A 363 17.27 17.58 -12.63
C GLU A 363 18.14 16.38 -12.26
N GLN A 364 18.93 15.85 -13.19
CA GLN A 364 19.84 14.73 -12.96
C GLN A 364 20.92 15.07 -11.92
N ASP A 365 21.53 16.24 -11.99
CA ASP A 365 22.50 16.69 -10.99
C ASP A 365 21.88 16.84 -9.59
N GLY A 366 20.62 17.27 -9.51
CA GLY A 366 19.86 17.33 -8.28
C GLY A 366 19.57 15.94 -7.71
N LEU A 367 19.04 15.03 -8.54
CA LEU A 367 18.66 13.66 -8.16
C LEU A 367 19.88 12.78 -7.80
N ALA A 368 21.06 13.04 -8.36
CA ALA A 368 22.28 12.30 -8.03
C ALA A 368 22.72 12.38 -6.55
N ARG A 369 22.15 13.32 -5.78
CA ARG A 369 22.39 13.49 -4.33
C ARG A 369 21.58 12.53 -3.47
N PHE A 370 20.65 11.79 -4.06
CA PHE A 370 19.73 10.90 -3.36
C PHE A 370 20.10 9.43 -3.55
N VAL A 371 19.65 8.62 -2.60
CA VAL A 371 19.64 7.17 -2.68
C VAL A 371 18.21 6.69 -2.58
N VAL A 372 17.87 5.61 -3.27
CA VAL A 372 16.58 4.96 -3.16
C VAL A 372 16.71 3.86 -2.11
N ARG A 373 15.99 3.99 -1.01
CA ARG A 373 15.86 3.00 0.05
C ARG A 373 14.61 2.18 -0.18
N LYS A 374 14.72 0.88 0.02
CA LYS A 374 13.69 -0.07 -0.37
C LYS A 374 13.38 -1.04 0.75
N SER A 375 12.11 -1.28 0.98
CA SER A 375 11.59 -2.34 1.84
C SER A 375 10.23 -2.80 1.33
N LEU A 376 9.58 -3.67 2.07
CA LEU A 376 8.16 -3.96 1.90
C LEU A 376 7.38 -3.19 2.97
N GLU A 377 6.27 -2.56 2.59
CA GLU A 377 5.35 -1.92 3.54
C GLU A 377 4.66 -2.99 4.40
N PRO A 378 4.22 -2.65 5.63
CA PRO A 378 3.34 -3.53 6.40
C PRO A 378 1.90 -3.49 5.84
N ALA A 379 1.77 -3.75 4.54
CA ALA A 379 0.52 -3.76 3.81
C ALA A 379 0.62 -4.69 2.61
N TYR A 380 -0.51 -5.28 2.21
CA TYR A 380 -0.58 -6.12 1.02
C TYR A 380 -1.71 -5.69 0.10
N THR A 381 -1.51 -5.84 -1.21
CA THR A 381 -2.53 -5.65 -2.23
C THR A 381 -3.27 -6.95 -2.45
N GLN A 382 -4.60 -6.87 -2.52
CA GLN A 382 -5.48 -8.01 -2.76
C GLN A 382 -6.42 -7.77 -3.94
N LEU A 383 -6.91 -8.86 -4.51
CA LEU A 383 -8.11 -8.87 -5.33
C LEU A 383 -9.30 -9.16 -4.42
N SER A 384 -10.22 -8.21 -4.31
CA SER A 384 -11.48 -8.37 -3.58
C SER A 384 -12.57 -8.88 -4.52
N LEU A 385 -13.35 -9.84 -4.04
CA LEU A 385 -14.48 -10.46 -4.72
C LEU A 385 -15.75 -10.15 -3.94
N ASN A 386 -16.63 -9.33 -4.51
CA ASN A 386 -17.89 -8.98 -3.86
C ASN A 386 -18.87 -10.16 -3.92
N GLY A 387 -19.08 -10.82 -2.78
CA GLY A 387 -19.95 -11.99 -2.66
C GLY A 387 -21.42 -11.69 -2.37
N GLU A 388 -21.83 -10.41 -2.29
CA GLU A 388 -23.19 -10.02 -1.95
C GLU A 388 -24.22 -10.54 -2.97
N SER A 389 -23.89 -10.42 -4.25
CA SER A 389 -24.84 -10.73 -5.33
C SER A 389 -24.16 -11.19 -6.62
N GLY A 390 -24.95 -11.52 -7.64
CA GLY A 390 -24.46 -11.87 -8.97
C GLY A 390 -23.71 -13.21 -9.00
N PRO A 391 -22.79 -13.42 -9.97
CA PRO A 391 -22.06 -14.68 -10.11
C PRO A 391 -21.19 -15.02 -8.91
N LEU A 392 -20.61 -14.00 -8.23
CA LEU A 392 -19.70 -14.17 -7.10
C LEU A 392 -20.40 -14.47 -5.77
N ALA A 393 -21.75 -14.45 -5.72
CA ALA A 393 -22.50 -14.99 -4.58
C ALA A 393 -22.28 -16.52 -4.43
N ASP A 394 -21.99 -17.22 -5.54
CA ASP A 394 -21.64 -18.63 -5.53
C ASP A 394 -20.17 -18.83 -5.18
N GLU A 395 -19.90 -19.50 -4.06
CA GLU A 395 -18.51 -19.80 -3.60
C GLU A 395 -17.68 -20.51 -4.67
N ARG A 396 -18.30 -21.43 -5.46
CA ARG A 396 -17.60 -22.14 -6.53
C ARG A 396 -17.05 -21.18 -7.59
N VAL A 397 -17.78 -20.10 -7.89
CA VAL A 397 -17.32 -19.08 -8.84
C VAL A 397 -16.18 -18.28 -8.22
N ARG A 398 -16.25 -17.91 -6.93
CA ARG A 398 -15.14 -17.22 -6.25
C ARG A 398 -13.88 -18.09 -6.21
N ARG A 399 -14.03 -19.37 -5.87
CA ARG A 399 -12.91 -20.34 -5.90
C ARG A 399 -12.36 -20.52 -7.31
N ALA A 400 -13.21 -20.53 -8.33
CA ALA A 400 -12.77 -20.61 -9.72
C ALA A 400 -11.94 -19.37 -10.13
N VAL A 401 -12.34 -18.16 -9.69
CA VAL A 401 -11.53 -16.95 -9.87
C VAL A 401 -10.17 -17.11 -9.20
N ALA A 402 -10.13 -17.60 -7.96
CA ALA A 402 -8.89 -17.80 -7.22
C ALA A 402 -7.96 -18.81 -7.92
N ARG A 403 -8.50 -19.94 -8.38
CA ARG A 403 -7.75 -20.98 -9.10
C ARG A 403 -7.29 -20.56 -10.51
N ALA A 404 -7.92 -19.54 -11.10
CA ALA A 404 -7.52 -18.99 -12.39
C ALA A 404 -6.30 -18.05 -12.29
N ILE A 405 -6.00 -17.49 -11.10
CA ILE A 405 -5.01 -16.44 -10.90
C ILE A 405 -3.68 -17.03 -10.43
N ASP A 406 -2.61 -16.75 -11.18
CA ASP A 406 -1.24 -16.99 -10.74
C ASP A 406 -0.76 -15.80 -9.88
N ARG A 407 -0.92 -15.94 -8.56
CA ARG A 407 -0.54 -14.94 -7.57
C ARG A 407 0.98 -14.70 -7.56
N GLN A 408 1.74 -15.79 -7.75
CA GLN A 408 3.20 -15.73 -7.75
C GLN A 408 3.73 -14.96 -8.97
N GLU A 409 3.18 -15.18 -10.17
CA GLU A 409 3.51 -14.39 -11.37
C GLU A 409 3.23 -12.89 -11.14
N ILE A 410 2.10 -12.58 -10.50
CA ILE A 410 1.73 -11.18 -10.18
C ILE A 410 2.74 -10.57 -9.22
N ALA A 411 3.04 -11.22 -8.09
CA ALA A 411 4.01 -10.74 -7.11
C ALA A 411 5.39 -10.51 -7.75
N GLU A 412 5.86 -11.46 -8.55
CA GLU A 412 7.11 -11.36 -9.29
C GLU A 412 7.14 -10.17 -10.25
N SER A 413 6.06 -9.92 -10.95
CA SER A 413 5.97 -8.82 -11.92
C SER A 413 6.09 -7.44 -11.28
N VAL A 414 5.66 -7.31 -10.01
CA VAL A 414 5.72 -6.05 -9.26
C VAL A 414 7.05 -5.91 -8.53
N LEU A 415 7.50 -6.95 -7.83
CA LEU A 415 8.57 -6.87 -6.83
C LEU A 415 9.97 -7.20 -7.39
N LYS A 416 10.10 -8.19 -8.29
CA LYS A 416 11.41 -8.54 -8.89
C LYS A 416 12.10 -7.38 -9.60
N PRO A 417 11.42 -6.52 -10.36
CA PRO A 417 12.07 -5.37 -10.99
C PRO A 417 12.64 -4.36 -9.99
N LEU A 418 12.13 -4.37 -8.75
CA LEU A 418 12.60 -3.52 -7.66
C LEU A 418 13.72 -4.18 -6.85
N GLY A 419 14.01 -5.46 -7.10
CA GLY A 419 14.97 -6.25 -6.33
C GLY A 419 14.50 -6.57 -4.92
N LEU A 420 13.17 -6.65 -4.72
CA LEU A 420 12.53 -7.01 -3.46
C LEU A 420 12.13 -8.50 -3.46
N PRO A 421 11.99 -9.12 -2.26
CA PRO A 421 11.37 -10.45 -2.15
C PRO A 421 10.01 -10.46 -2.84
N ALA A 422 9.74 -11.48 -3.64
CA ALA A 422 8.59 -11.50 -4.54
C ALA A 422 7.64 -12.66 -4.28
N ASP A 423 7.53 -13.07 -3.03
CA ASP A 423 6.63 -14.15 -2.62
C ASP A 423 5.21 -13.61 -2.44
N ALA A 424 4.22 -14.34 -2.95
CA ALA A 424 2.82 -14.00 -2.73
C ALA A 424 2.46 -14.24 -1.26
N PRO A 425 1.73 -13.31 -0.58
CA PRO A 425 1.38 -13.48 0.83
C PRO A 425 0.53 -14.72 1.07
N GLY A 426 0.92 -15.54 2.04
CA GLY A 426 0.20 -16.76 2.44
C GLY A 426 -0.88 -16.52 3.48
N SER A 427 -1.03 -15.30 4.00
CA SER A 427 -1.99 -14.94 5.05
C SER A 427 -2.62 -13.58 4.77
N HIS A 428 -3.89 -13.42 5.18
CA HIS A 428 -4.61 -12.16 5.21
C HIS A 428 -4.34 -11.36 6.50
N LEU A 429 -3.94 -12.04 7.57
CA LEU A 429 -3.90 -11.50 8.93
C LEU A 429 -2.49 -11.16 9.40
N ALA A 430 -1.48 -11.77 8.78
CA ALA A 430 -0.08 -11.54 9.11
C ALA A 430 0.79 -11.59 7.85
N LEU A 431 1.90 -10.90 7.87
CA LEU A 431 2.91 -10.93 6.81
C LEU A 431 4.14 -11.74 7.24
N ALA A 432 4.92 -12.20 6.27
CA ALA A 432 6.14 -12.95 6.52
C ALA A 432 7.05 -12.22 7.54
N GLY A 433 7.51 -12.96 8.54
CA GLY A 433 8.30 -12.44 9.66
C GLY A 433 7.50 -12.05 10.91
N GLN A 434 6.18 -11.90 10.84
CA GLN A 434 5.35 -11.70 12.03
C GLN A 434 5.12 -13.03 12.78
N PRO A 435 4.99 -13.02 14.11
CA PRO A 435 4.80 -14.25 14.90
C PRO A 435 3.53 -15.05 14.56
N ALA A 436 2.47 -14.36 14.13
CA ALA A 436 1.20 -15.00 13.77
C ALA A 436 1.18 -15.53 12.32
N TYR A 437 2.23 -15.29 11.54
CA TYR A 437 2.25 -15.72 10.13
C TYR A 437 2.21 -17.24 10.00
N ALA A 438 1.29 -17.70 9.19
CA ALA A 438 1.26 -19.04 8.62
C ALA A 438 0.74 -18.95 7.20
N ASP A 439 1.24 -19.79 6.31
CA ASP A 439 0.70 -19.87 4.96
C ASP A 439 -0.55 -20.77 4.98
N SER A 440 -1.72 -20.17 4.80
CA SER A 440 -3.01 -20.85 4.71
C SER A 440 -3.57 -20.84 3.28
N SER A 441 -2.78 -20.43 2.30
CA SER A 441 -3.24 -20.32 0.90
C SER A 441 -3.63 -21.65 0.27
N ASP A 442 -3.12 -22.76 0.78
CA ASP A 442 -3.51 -24.13 0.38
C ASP A 442 -5.01 -24.40 0.51
N ALA A 443 -5.75 -23.64 1.36
CA ALA A 443 -7.20 -23.74 1.48
C ALA A 443 -7.93 -23.44 0.15
N LEU A 444 -7.32 -22.64 -0.74
CA LEU A 444 -7.81 -22.41 -2.11
C LEU A 444 -7.10 -23.30 -3.13
N GLY A 445 -5.91 -23.80 -2.79
CA GLY A 445 -5.02 -24.55 -3.67
C GLY A 445 -4.28 -23.65 -4.68
N ASP A 446 -3.31 -24.24 -5.37
CA ASP A 446 -2.50 -23.56 -6.38
C ASP A 446 -3.30 -23.16 -7.63
N GLN A 447 -2.72 -22.29 -8.44
CA GLN A 447 -3.29 -21.93 -9.74
C GLN A 447 -3.50 -23.18 -10.61
N ASP A 448 -4.76 -23.40 -11.03
CA ASP A 448 -5.17 -24.51 -11.90
C ASP A 448 -6.36 -24.09 -12.79
N THR A 449 -6.08 -23.91 -14.08
CA THR A 449 -7.10 -23.51 -15.05
C THR A 449 -8.10 -24.62 -15.37
N ALA A 450 -7.74 -25.90 -15.19
CA ALA A 450 -8.64 -27.02 -15.40
C ALA A 450 -9.64 -27.10 -14.23
N GLU A 451 -9.16 -27.01 -13.00
CA GLU A 451 -9.98 -26.95 -11.80
C GLU A 451 -10.90 -25.71 -11.80
N ALA A 452 -10.38 -24.53 -12.21
CA ALA A 452 -11.19 -23.33 -12.34
C ALA A 452 -12.38 -23.54 -13.29
N ARG A 453 -12.15 -24.19 -14.44
CA ARG A 453 -13.23 -24.52 -15.39
C ARG A 453 -14.21 -25.56 -14.85
N ALA A 454 -13.71 -26.55 -14.12
CA ALA A 454 -14.57 -27.55 -13.47
C ALA A 454 -15.50 -26.90 -12.45
N LEU A 455 -14.98 -26.04 -11.57
CA LEU A 455 -15.77 -25.27 -10.59
C LEU A 455 -16.82 -24.37 -11.27
N LEU A 456 -16.48 -23.75 -12.40
CA LEU A 456 -17.45 -22.95 -13.18
C LEU A 456 -18.54 -23.85 -13.78
N ALA A 457 -18.18 -25.01 -14.32
CA ALA A 457 -19.15 -25.98 -14.85
C ALA A 457 -20.09 -26.49 -13.74
N ASP A 458 -19.55 -26.84 -12.57
CA ASP A 458 -20.34 -27.26 -11.39
C ASP A 458 -21.27 -26.14 -10.89
N ALA A 459 -20.86 -24.87 -11.05
CA ALA A 459 -21.71 -23.72 -10.78
C ALA A 459 -22.75 -23.47 -11.90
N GLY A 460 -22.73 -24.27 -12.97
CA GLY A 460 -23.66 -24.18 -14.11
C GLY A 460 -23.24 -23.22 -15.22
N TRP A 461 -22.00 -22.72 -15.20
CA TRP A 461 -21.44 -21.86 -16.24
C TRP A 461 -20.73 -22.72 -17.29
N VAL A 462 -21.32 -22.85 -18.51
CA VAL A 462 -20.80 -23.74 -19.54
C VAL A 462 -20.53 -22.99 -20.87
N PRO A 463 -19.55 -23.44 -21.66
CA PRO A 463 -19.28 -22.88 -22.97
C PRO A 463 -20.49 -22.99 -23.91
N GLY A 464 -20.86 -21.89 -24.57
CA GLY A 464 -22.00 -21.86 -25.48
C GLY A 464 -23.36 -22.03 -24.82
N GLY A 465 -23.46 -21.93 -23.47
CA GLY A 465 -24.71 -21.89 -22.73
C GLY A 465 -25.65 -20.82 -23.29
N ALA A 466 -26.97 -21.01 -23.18
CA ALA A 466 -27.97 -20.12 -23.74
C ALA A 466 -27.75 -18.65 -23.31
N VAL A 467 -27.17 -17.85 -24.19
CA VAL A 467 -26.97 -16.41 -23.99
C VAL A 467 -28.00 -15.67 -24.85
N ARG A 468 -28.90 -14.92 -24.24
CA ARG A 468 -29.78 -13.99 -24.97
C ARG A 468 -28.95 -12.83 -25.52
N LYS A 469 -28.92 -12.64 -26.84
CA LYS A 469 -28.35 -11.45 -27.46
C LYS A 469 -29.18 -10.22 -27.04
N PRO A 470 -28.56 -9.11 -26.62
CA PRO A 470 -29.30 -7.87 -26.39
C PRO A 470 -29.99 -7.42 -27.69
N GLY A 471 -31.33 -7.34 -27.69
CA GLY A 471 -32.13 -6.82 -28.80
C GLY A 471 -33.05 -7.82 -29.48
N THR A 472 -33.12 -9.09 -29.13
CA THR A 472 -34.10 -10.04 -29.69
C THR A 472 -35.40 -9.96 -28.91
N LYS A 473 -36.44 -9.32 -29.51
CA LYS A 473 -37.83 -9.38 -28.99
C LYS A 473 -38.27 -10.85 -29.02
N ALA A 474 -38.93 -11.25 -27.94
CA ALA A 474 -39.50 -12.58 -27.80
C ALA A 474 -40.62 -12.77 -28.82
N ASP A 475 -40.41 -13.56 -29.83
CA ASP A 475 -41.50 -14.14 -30.62
C ASP A 475 -42.08 -15.31 -29.83
N THR A 476 -43.24 -15.03 -29.21
CA THR A 476 -44.13 -16.03 -28.66
C THR A 476 -44.85 -16.72 -29.81
N LYS A 477 -44.50 -17.95 -30.18
CA LYS A 477 -45.43 -18.90 -30.81
C LYS A 477 -45.45 -20.20 -29.99
N ALA A 478 -46.54 -20.33 -29.30
CA ALA A 478 -46.95 -21.58 -28.69
C ALA A 478 -47.36 -22.57 -29.81
N ASP A 479 -46.94 -23.81 -29.68
CA ASP A 479 -47.69 -24.93 -30.23
C ASP A 479 -47.93 -25.98 -29.13
N THR A 480 -49.22 -26.13 -28.90
CA THR A 480 -49.95 -27.02 -27.99
C THR A 480 -50.10 -28.41 -28.58
N LYS A 481 -49.96 -29.47 -27.77
CA LYS A 481 -50.92 -30.59 -27.63
C LYS A 481 -50.33 -31.63 -26.69
N ALA A 482 -51.01 -32.01 -25.78
CA ALA A 482 -52.05 -32.87 -25.24
C ALA A 482 -51.69 -33.21 -23.79
N GLY A 483 -52.48 -33.22 -22.80
CA GLY A 483 -53.84 -33.53 -22.57
C GLY A 483 -53.98 -34.31 -21.30
N SER A 484 -54.82 -33.87 -20.37
CA SER A 484 -55.88 -34.54 -19.65
C SER A 484 -56.12 -33.92 -18.26
N LYS A 485 -57.30 -33.32 -18.11
CA LYS A 485 -58.41 -33.56 -17.12
C LYS A 485 -57.96 -33.87 -15.68
N ALA A 486 -58.41 -33.14 -14.66
CA ALA A 486 -59.76 -32.89 -14.18
C ALA A 486 -59.81 -31.86 -13.05
N GLU A 487 -60.71 -30.95 -13.12
CA GLU A 487 -61.93 -30.71 -12.25
C GLU A 487 -61.65 -29.97 -10.92
N ASN A 488 -62.15 -28.71 -10.90
CA ASN A 488 -63.21 -28.11 -10.10
C ASN A 488 -62.92 -27.81 -8.61
N THR A 489 -63.16 -26.62 -8.12
CA THR A 489 -64.37 -25.79 -8.02
C THR A 489 -64.00 -24.38 -7.49
N GLU A 490 -64.59 -23.34 -8.05
CA GLU A 490 -65.38 -22.24 -7.52
C GLU A 490 -65.01 -21.71 -6.10
N ASN A 491 -64.93 -20.44 -5.81
CA ASN A 491 -65.86 -19.35 -6.02
C ASN A 491 -65.30 -18.01 -5.51
N GLU A 492 -65.69 -16.97 -6.25
CA GLU A 492 -66.20 -15.63 -5.85
C GLU A 492 -65.31 -14.61 -5.11
N LYS A 493 -65.03 -13.53 -5.78
CA LYS A 493 -65.63 -12.17 -5.87
C LYS A 493 -65.16 -11.13 -4.90
N GLU A 494 -64.78 -10.05 -5.59
CA GLU A 494 -65.06 -8.64 -5.34
C GLU A 494 -64.28 -7.83 -4.32
N GLY A 495 -63.71 -6.70 -4.84
CA GLY A 495 -63.64 -5.49 -4.11
C GLY A 495 -62.40 -4.64 -4.34
N LYS A 496 -62.33 -3.84 -5.45
CA LYS A 496 -61.61 -2.57 -5.42
C LYS A 496 -62.37 -1.56 -4.52
N PRO A 497 -61.66 -0.61 -3.89
CA PRO A 497 -61.48 0.67 -4.55
C PRO A 497 -60.10 1.34 -4.31
N GLU A 498 -59.82 2.19 -5.29
CA GLU A 498 -58.80 3.26 -5.27
C GLU A 498 -59.05 4.23 -4.12
N GLN A 499 -57.96 4.67 -3.51
CA GLN A 499 -57.63 6.01 -3.06
C GLN A 499 -56.61 5.92 -1.89
N GLU A 500 -55.35 6.30 -2.16
CA GLU A 500 -54.72 7.45 -1.51
C GLU A 500 -53.27 7.57 -1.96
N LYS A 501 -53.12 8.38 -2.97
CA LYS A 501 -51.82 9.05 -3.21
C LYS A 501 -51.94 10.40 -2.53
N LYS A 502 -51.29 10.57 -1.37
CA LYS A 502 -50.73 11.80 -0.85
C LYS A 502 -50.36 11.62 0.63
N ALA A 503 -49.12 11.32 0.90
CA ALA A 503 -48.39 11.68 2.12
C ALA A 503 -47.15 10.77 2.27
N ALA A 504 -46.10 11.08 1.56
CA ALA A 504 -44.76 10.58 1.81
C ALA A 504 -43.72 11.42 1.05
N ALA A 505 -43.61 12.69 1.41
CA ALA A 505 -42.59 13.58 0.88
C ALA A 505 -42.12 14.62 1.91
N GLU A 506 -41.94 14.21 3.18
CA GLU A 506 -41.34 15.09 4.20
C GLU A 506 -40.54 14.39 5.31
N ASP A 507 -40.09 13.14 5.12
CA ASP A 507 -39.22 12.45 6.10
C ASP A 507 -37.96 11.84 5.46
N ARG A 508 -37.34 12.56 4.51
CA ARG A 508 -36.01 12.19 4.00
C ARG A 508 -35.00 13.30 4.26
N LYS A 509 -34.81 13.65 5.53
CA LYS A 509 -33.76 14.59 5.91
C LYS A 509 -33.14 14.34 7.30
N ALA A 510 -33.08 13.09 7.72
CA ALA A 510 -32.45 12.74 8.99
C ALA A 510 -31.81 11.34 9.02
N ALA A 511 -31.21 10.90 7.91
CA ALA A 511 -30.49 9.62 7.87
C ALA A 511 -29.21 9.68 7.03
N ASP A 512 -28.53 10.82 6.98
CA ASP A 512 -27.28 10.98 6.21
C ASP A 512 -26.11 11.39 7.11
N THR A 513 -26.08 10.86 8.34
CA THR A 513 -24.95 10.99 9.25
C THR A 513 -24.74 9.71 10.05
N ALA A 514 -24.53 8.58 9.38
CA ALA A 514 -24.07 7.38 10.02
C ALA A 514 -22.92 6.78 9.22
N SER A 515 -21.75 6.85 9.84
CA SER A 515 -20.57 6.00 9.63
C SER A 515 -19.89 6.04 8.27
N ASP A 516 -19.13 7.11 8.04
CA ASP A 516 -17.87 7.01 7.29
C ASP A 516 -16.76 6.65 8.32
N GLU A 517 -16.77 5.42 8.80
CA GLU A 517 -15.72 4.91 9.70
C GLU A 517 -14.46 4.70 8.88
N GLY A 518 -13.58 5.70 9.01
CA GLY A 518 -12.38 5.86 8.24
C GLY A 518 -11.44 4.67 8.27
N LEU A 519 -11.33 4.05 7.11
CA LEU A 519 -10.35 3.03 6.82
C LEU A 519 -9.07 3.64 6.38
N TYR A 520 -8.01 3.31 7.11
CA TYR A 520 -6.67 3.59 6.67
C TYR A 520 -6.26 2.61 5.58
N ILE A 521 -6.36 3.02 4.33
CA ILE A 521 -5.61 2.40 3.25
C ILE A 521 -4.25 3.07 3.26
N VAL A 522 -3.24 2.35 3.72
CA VAL A 522 -1.86 2.82 3.63
C VAL A 522 -1.40 2.64 2.18
N GLY A 523 -1.26 3.73 1.45
CA GLY A 523 -0.66 3.71 0.13
C GLY A 523 -1.27 4.65 -0.90
N ASP A 524 -0.83 4.52 -2.13
CA ASP A 524 -1.10 5.40 -3.27
C ASP A 524 -2.57 5.48 -3.70
N ASP A 525 -3.42 4.61 -3.14
CA ASP A 525 -4.80 4.43 -3.56
C ASP A 525 -5.82 5.16 -2.66
N LYS A 526 -5.36 5.93 -1.65
CA LYS A 526 -6.27 6.72 -0.80
C LYS A 526 -6.65 8.02 -1.52
N PRO A 527 -7.94 8.26 -1.81
CA PRO A 527 -8.39 9.55 -2.32
C PRO A 527 -8.09 10.63 -1.30
N GLY A 528 -7.29 11.63 -1.68
CA GLY A 528 -7.13 12.82 -0.86
C GLY A 528 -8.43 13.60 -0.87
N GLU A 529 -9.11 13.69 0.27
CA GLU A 529 -10.22 14.62 0.42
C GLU A 529 -9.72 16.05 0.22
N ARG A 530 -10.13 16.66 -0.88
CA ARG A 530 -10.06 18.12 -0.98
C ARG A 530 -11.16 18.70 -0.09
N PRO A 531 -10.87 19.67 0.77
CA PRO A 531 -11.91 20.35 1.51
C PRO A 531 -12.90 20.98 0.52
N ALA A 532 -14.18 20.71 0.72
CA ALA A 532 -15.25 21.31 -0.04
C ALA A 532 -15.11 22.83 0.07
N ALA A 533 -14.96 23.50 -1.05
CA ALA A 533 -14.98 24.95 -1.11
C ALA A 533 -16.32 25.47 -0.55
N PRO A 534 -16.32 26.50 0.27
CA PRO A 534 -17.56 27.08 0.77
C PRO A 534 -18.40 27.56 -0.43
N ARG A 535 -19.64 27.11 -0.50
CA ARG A 535 -20.63 27.62 -1.46
C ARG A 535 -20.88 29.09 -1.14
N ILE A 536 -20.32 29.98 -1.94
CA ILE A 536 -20.69 31.38 -1.97
C ILE A 536 -21.88 31.50 -2.93
N GLY A 537 -23.00 32.00 -2.45
CA GLY A 537 -24.15 32.34 -3.22
C GLY A 537 -23.88 33.49 -4.22
N PRO A 538 -24.73 33.73 -5.22
CA PRO A 538 -24.42 34.64 -6.30
C PRO A 538 -24.42 36.09 -5.85
N ALA A 539 -23.28 36.75 -5.96
CA ALA A 539 -23.15 38.19 -5.90
C ALA A 539 -22.73 38.72 -7.27
N GLY A 540 -23.36 39.78 -7.70
CA GLY A 540 -23.31 40.40 -9.01
C GLY A 540 -21.97 41.02 -9.43
N PRO A 541 -21.85 41.59 -10.63
CA PRO A 541 -20.62 41.80 -11.36
C PRO A 541 -19.77 42.95 -10.79
N GLY A 542 -18.54 42.64 -10.40
CA GLY A 542 -17.52 43.63 -10.06
C GLY A 542 -16.23 43.33 -10.81
N ASN A 543 -15.82 44.25 -11.65
CA ASN A 543 -14.55 44.27 -12.37
C ASN A 543 -13.33 44.11 -11.45
N GLY A 544 -12.51 43.11 -11.67
CA GLY A 544 -11.22 42.96 -11.05
C GLY A 544 -10.34 42.03 -11.86
N THR A 545 -9.38 42.58 -12.58
CA THR A 545 -8.34 41.93 -13.33
C THR A 545 -7.44 41.11 -12.38
N GLY A 546 -7.74 39.83 -12.21
CA GLY A 546 -6.86 38.87 -11.56
C GLY A 546 -6.11 38.03 -12.60
N VAL A 547 -4.81 38.18 -12.67
CA VAL A 547 -3.92 37.39 -13.51
C VAL A 547 -3.99 35.94 -13.05
N LEU A 548 -4.65 35.08 -13.80
CA LEU A 548 -4.56 33.63 -13.66
C LEU A 548 -3.20 33.18 -14.18
N THR A 549 -2.28 32.86 -13.33
CA THR A 549 -1.08 32.10 -13.69
C THR A 549 -1.51 30.68 -14.02
N ALA A 550 -1.55 30.37 -15.30
CA ALA A 550 -1.79 29.03 -15.80
C ALA A 550 -0.66 28.08 -15.32
N ALA A 551 -1.03 26.91 -14.82
CA ALA A 551 -0.12 25.81 -14.58
C ALA A 551 0.63 25.45 -15.88
N PRO A 552 1.91 25.04 -15.82
CA PRO A 552 2.74 24.90 -17.00
C PRO A 552 2.22 23.80 -17.91
N ALA A 553 1.84 24.18 -19.10
CA ALA A 553 1.47 23.31 -20.22
C ALA A 553 2.68 22.60 -20.86
N ALA A 554 3.77 22.38 -20.11
CA ALA A 554 5.06 21.93 -20.64
C ALA A 554 5.06 20.48 -21.16
N ASP A 555 4.16 19.63 -20.67
CA ASP A 555 4.18 18.20 -21.04
C ASP A 555 3.41 17.87 -22.32
N ARG A 556 2.48 18.73 -22.73
CA ARG A 556 1.74 18.55 -24.00
C ARG A 556 2.51 19.07 -25.20
N GLN A 557 3.31 20.11 -25.04
CA GLN A 557 4.11 20.66 -26.13
C GLN A 557 5.35 19.79 -26.43
N GLY A 558 5.98 19.19 -25.40
CA GLY A 558 7.10 18.28 -25.59
C GLY A 558 6.71 17.03 -26.39
N ARG A 559 5.52 16.47 -26.15
CA ARG A 559 5.01 15.32 -26.91
C ARG A 559 4.55 15.69 -28.32
N ALA A 560 4.02 16.89 -28.51
CA ALA A 560 3.62 17.38 -29.85
C ALA A 560 4.84 17.66 -30.72
N LEU A 561 5.95 18.10 -30.16
CA LEU A 561 7.21 18.36 -30.87
C LEU A 561 7.98 17.09 -31.22
N LEU A 562 7.95 16.08 -30.34
CA LEU A 562 8.46 14.73 -30.65
C LEU A 562 7.67 14.10 -31.80
N ALA A 563 6.35 14.16 -31.78
CA ALA A 563 5.50 13.65 -32.85
C ALA A 563 5.71 14.43 -34.18
N ARG A 564 6.03 15.72 -34.08
CA ARG A 564 6.32 16.56 -35.27
C ARG A 564 7.72 16.34 -35.80
N ALA A 565 8.70 16.04 -34.94
CA ALA A 565 10.06 15.64 -35.33
C ALA A 565 10.06 14.25 -35.99
N GLU A 566 9.25 13.31 -35.53
CA GLU A 566 9.04 11.99 -36.13
C GLU A 566 8.30 12.09 -37.47
N ALA A 567 7.34 13.01 -37.62
CA ALA A 567 6.60 13.22 -38.86
C ALA A 567 7.49 13.83 -39.97
N LEU A 568 8.55 14.53 -39.63
CA LEU A 568 9.53 15.09 -40.59
C LEU A 568 10.62 14.07 -41.00
N ASP A 569 10.79 13.00 -40.25
CA ASP A 569 11.75 11.91 -40.56
C ASP A 569 11.12 10.78 -41.41
N THR A 570 9.76 10.69 -41.48
CA THR A 570 9.07 9.64 -42.27
C THR A 570 8.96 9.94 -43.76
N GLY A 571 9.39 11.10 -44.20
CA GLY A 571 9.36 11.50 -45.63
C GLY A 571 10.35 10.79 -46.54
N THR A 572 11.32 10.05 -45.99
CA THR A 572 12.39 9.41 -46.81
C THR A 572 12.51 7.88 -46.62
N ALA A 573 11.70 7.26 -45.76
CA ALA A 573 11.82 5.85 -45.50
C ALA A 573 10.83 4.95 -46.29
N THR A 574 9.91 5.54 -47.08
CA THR A 574 8.90 4.77 -47.78
C THR A 574 9.35 4.16 -49.10
N ASP A 575 10.50 4.58 -49.65
CA ASP A 575 10.95 4.08 -50.97
C ASP A 575 11.99 2.93 -50.88
N ALA A 576 12.61 2.71 -49.71
CA ALA A 576 13.54 1.61 -49.51
C ALA A 576 12.91 0.33 -48.94
N GLY A 577 11.78 0.49 -48.21
CA GLY A 577 11.06 -0.65 -47.62
C GLY A 577 10.20 -1.42 -48.62
N ALA A 578 9.70 -0.76 -49.67
CA ALA A 578 8.85 -1.38 -50.67
C ALA A 578 9.62 -2.26 -51.70
N ARG A 579 10.97 -2.05 -51.79
CA ARG A 579 11.80 -2.88 -52.72
C ARG A 579 12.36 -4.14 -52.04
N ALA A 580 12.40 -4.20 -50.72
CA ALA A 580 12.88 -5.39 -50.00
C ALA A 580 11.82 -6.48 -49.81
N ALA A 581 10.53 -6.15 -49.97
CA ALA A 581 9.42 -7.09 -49.81
C ALA A 581 9.07 -7.88 -51.10
N GLN A 582 9.72 -7.61 -52.22
CA GLN A 582 9.44 -8.28 -53.49
C GLN A 582 10.44 -9.37 -53.90
N SER A 583 11.37 -9.76 -53.04
CA SER A 583 12.35 -10.82 -53.35
C SER A 583 12.24 -12.07 -52.46
N VAL A 584 11.04 -12.41 -51.94
CA VAL A 584 10.80 -13.75 -51.44
C VAL A 584 10.26 -14.61 -52.57
N THR A 585 11.18 -15.26 -53.25
CA THR A 585 10.90 -16.28 -54.25
C THR A 585 10.06 -17.38 -53.67
N LYS A 586 8.91 -17.67 -54.31
CA LYS A 586 8.15 -18.91 -54.14
C LYS A 586 9.10 -20.10 -54.21
N PRO A 587 9.03 -21.07 -53.27
CA PRO A 587 9.62 -22.38 -53.55
C PRO A 587 8.71 -23.11 -54.50
N ASP A 588 9.15 -23.17 -55.72
CA ASP A 588 8.66 -24.13 -56.72
C ASP A 588 9.19 -25.47 -56.32
N ARG A 589 8.30 -26.37 -55.84
CA ARG A 589 8.32 -27.85 -55.97
C ARG A 589 7.35 -28.43 -54.96
N GLY A 590 6.11 -28.55 -55.41
CA GLY A 590 5.14 -29.45 -54.77
C GLY A 590 5.65 -30.85 -54.80
N VAL A 591 5.71 -31.49 -53.62
CA VAL A 591 5.95 -32.93 -53.47
C VAL A 591 4.67 -33.61 -54.01
N ALA A 592 4.82 -34.34 -55.08
CA ALA A 592 3.74 -35.15 -55.63
C ALA A 592 3.31 -36.23 -54.62
N GLY A 593 2.06 -36.19 -54.17
CA GLY A 593 1.45 -37.17 -53.27
C GLY A 593 0.64 -36.60 -52.10
N ALA A 594 0.71 -35.29 -51.81
CA ALA A 594 -0.08 -34.67 -50.75
C ALA A 594 -1.44 -34.16 -51.29
N TYR A 595 -2.30 -35.03 -51.73
CA TYR A 595 -3.71 -34.74 -51.97
C TYR A 595 -4.53 -35.16 -50.79
N ALA A 596 -4.90 -34.22 -49.90
CA ALA A 596 -5.94 -34.46 -48.93
C ALA A 596 -7.30 -34.53 -49.63
N PRO A 597 -8.13 -35.53 -49.39
CA PRO A 597 -9.48 -35.61 -49.98
C PRO A 597 -10.27 -34.37 -49.58
N ARG A 598 -10.90 -33.73 -50.55
CA ARG A 598 -11.85 -32.63 -50.31
C ARG A 598 -12.94 -33.14 -49.38
N GLY A 599 -13.06 -32.54 -48.18
CA GLY A 599 -14.20 -32.78 -47.30
C GLY A 599 -13.85 -33.32 -45.90
N THR A 600 -12.56 -33.51 -45.51
CA THR A 600 -12.20 -34.08 -44.19
C THR A 600 -11.45 -33.20 -43.24
N ALA A 601 -11.33 -31.90 -43.50
CA ALA A 601 -10.89 -30.96 -42.46
C ALA A 601 -12.12 -30.22 -41.93
N ALA A 602 -12.66 -30.69 -40.82
CA ALA A 602 -13.47 -29.84 -39.96
C ALA A 602 -12.64 -28.60 -39.63
N PRO A 603 -13.23 -27.37 -39.67
CA PRO A 603 -12.51 -26.21 -39.17
C PRO A 603 -11.95 -26.60 -37.80
N ALA A 604 -10.66 -26.33 -37.55
CA ALA A 604 -10.06 -26.55 -36.26
C ALA A 604 -10.98 -25.86 -35.23
N ALA A 605 -11.53 -26.62 -34.30
CA ALA A 605 -12.35 -26.09 -33.23
C ALA A 605 -11.52 -24.99 -32.56
N VAL A 606 -12.03 -23.77 -32.55
CA VAL A 606 -11.46 -22.67 -31.73
C VAL A 606 -11.25 -23.28 -30.34
N PRO A 607 -10.07 -23.19 -29.74
CA PRO A 607 -9.82 -23.77 -28.45
C PRO A 607 -10.95 -23.38 -27.50
N ALA A 608 -11.57 -24.31 -26.82
CA ALA A 608 -12.73 -24.11 -25.94
C ALA A 608 -12.44 -23.05 -24.82
N ALA A 609 -11.18 -22.75 -24.62
CA ALA A 609 -10.68 -21.75 -23.67
C ALA A 609 -11.15 -20.29 -23.91
N ASN A 610 -11.56 -19.93 -25.11
CA ASN A 610 -11.95 -18.55 -25.47
C ASN A 610 -13.46 -18.38 -25.70
N GLN A 611 -14.28 -19.39 -25.40
CA GLN A 611 -15.71 -19.27 -25.52
C GLN A 611 -16.29 -18.67 -24.25
N ALA A 612 -17.09 -17.58 -24.38
CA ALA A 612 -17.82 -17.01 -23.27
C ALA A 612 -18.71 -18.05 -22.59
N LEU A 613 -18.63 -18.12 -21.28
CA LEU A 613 -19.46 -19.02 -20.48
C LEU A 613 -20.86 -18.41 -20.31
N GLY A 614 -21.91 -19.24 -20.34
CA GLY A 614 -23.31 -18.81 -20.18
C GLY A 614 -24.06 -19.71 -19.20
N LYS A 615 -25.00 -19.07 -18.45
CA LYS A 615 -25.93 -19.71 -17.53
C LYS A 615 -27.25 -18.93 -17.54
N ASP A 616 -28.39 -19.61 -17.68
CA ASP A 616 -29.73 -19.03 -17.58
C ASP A 616 -29.95 -17.80 -18.50
N GLY A 617 -29.41 -17.84 -19.72
CA GLY A 617 -29.48 -16.76 -20.68
C GLY A 617 -28.58 -15.56 -20.42
N LYS A 618 -27.68 -15.63 -19.42
CA LYS A 618 -26.70 -14.59 -19.08
C LYS A 618 -25.29 -15.06 -19.39
N ALA A 619 -24.45 -14.17 -19.90
CA ALA A 619 -23.02 -14.42 -20.02
C ALA A 619 -22.32 -14.20 -18.68
N LEU A 620 -21.28 -14.99 -18.38
CA LEU A 620 -20.41 -14.75 -17.20
C LEU A 620 -19.53 -13.54 -17.49
N SER A 621 -19.89 -12.43 -16.88
CA SER A 621 -19.17 -11.17 -17.01
C SER A 621 -19.11 -10.48 -15.64
N LEU A 622 -17.91 -10.07 -15.21
CA LEU A 622 -17.64 -9.44 -13.93
C LEU A 622 -17.22 -7.98 -14.14
N ARG A 623 -17.78 -7.08 -13.33
CA ARG A 623 -17.38 -5.66 -13.30
C ARG A 623 -16.09 -5.55 -12.52
N PHE A 624 -15.03 -5.06 -13.16
CA PHE A 624 -13.73 -4.88 -12.53
C PHE A 624 -13.39 -3.39 -12.42
N VAL A 625 -13.43 -2.85 -11.22
CA VAL A 625 -13.18 -1.43 -10.96
C VAL A 625 -11.71 -1.23 -10.58
N LEU A 626 -11.08 -0.26 -11.24
CA LEU A 626 -9.67 0.09 -11.04
C LEU A 626 -9.52 1.62 -10.90
N PRO A 627 -8.57 2.11 -10.09
CA PRO A 627 -8.29 3.54 -10.00
C PRO A 627 -7.62 4.06 -11.28
N SER A 628 -7.93 5.31 -11.65
CA SER A 628 -7.39 5.97 -12.86
C SER A 628 -6.33 7.03 -12.56
N GLY A 629 -6.19 7.45 -11.31
CA GLY A 629 -5.31 8.53 -10.90
C GLY A 629 -3.81 8.25 -11.07
N PRO A 630 -2.99 9.29 -10.94
CA PRO A 630 -1.54 9.15 -10.94
C PRO A 630 -1.05 8.26 -9.80
N GLY A 631 -0.08 7.39 -10.07
CA GLY A 631 0.45 6.43 -9.09
C GLY A 631 -0.25 5.07 -9.11
N SER A 632 -1.41 4.95 -9.75
CA SER A 632 -2.14 3.67 -9.87
C SER A 632 -1.77 2.85 -11.12
N GLU A 633 -0.71 3.24 -11.88
CA GLU A 633 -0.23 2.52 -13.05
C GLU A 633 0.11 1.06 -12.74
N SER A 634 0.75 0.82 -11.60
CA SER A 634 1.12 -0.51 -11.14
C SER A 634 -0.11 -1.38 -10.90
N LEU A 635 -1.14 -0.86 -10.23
CA LEU A 635 -2.42 -1.56 -10.02
C LEU A 635 -3.13 -1.86 -11.33
N ARG A 636 -3.15 -0.91 -12.28
CA ARG A 636 -3.74 -1.15 -13.60
C ARG A 636 -3.01 -2.24 -14.37
N ALA A 637 -1.68 -2.27 -14.31
CA ALA A 637 -0.90 -3.33 -14.95
C ALA A 637 -1.17 -4.71 -14.34
N VAL A 638 -1.38 -4.79 -13.02
CA VAL A 638 -1.83 -5.99 -12.32
C VAL A 638 -3.25 -6.36 -12.76
N GLY A 639 -4.17 -5.39 -12.82
CA GLY A 639 -5.53 -5.58 -13.30
C GLY A 639 -5.57 -6.17 -14.72
N ASP A 640 -4.76 -5.64 -15.64
CA ASP A 640 -4.66 -6.15 -17.02
C ASP A 640 -4.13 -7.60 -17.07
N ARG A 641 -3.29 -8.03 -16.13
CA ARG A 641 -2.86 -9.43 -16.00
C ARG A 641 -3.99 -10.33 -15.53
N ILE A 642 -4.70 -9.90 -14.48
CA ILE A 642 -5.86 -10.62 -13.95
C ILE A 642 -6.92 -10.81 -15.03
N VAL A 643 -7.22 -9.77 -15.81
CA VAL A 643 -8.16 -9.85 -16.96
C VAL A 643 -7.75 -10.97 -17.92
N ARG A 644 -6.47 -11.06 -18.29
CA ARG A 644 -6.00 -12.12 -19.19
C ARG A 644 -6.12 -13.51 -18.58
N MET A 645 -5.82 -13.67 -17.28
CA MET A 645 -5.93 -14.94 -16.57
C MET A 645 -7.39 -15.40 -16.49
N LEU A 646 -8.32 -14.50 -16.20
CA LEU A 646 -9.76 -14.77 -16.16
C LEU A 646 -10.32 -15.10 -17.55
N ASP A 647 -9.88 -14.38 -18.57
CA ASP A 647 -10.28 -14.62 -19.97
C ASP A 647 -9.86 -16.04 -20.44
N ALA A 648 -8.69 -16.52 -19.96
CA ALA A 648 -8.19 -17.87 -20.28
C ALA A 648 -9.11 -18.99 -19.77
N VAL A 649 -9.89 -18.76 -18.73
CA VAL A 649 -10.87 -19.71 -18.19
C VAL A 649 -12.31 -19.41 -18.64
N GLY A 650 -12.52 -18.38 -19.47
CA GLY A 650 -13.83 -18.03 -20.04
C GLY A 650 -14.64 -17.01 -19.22
N ILE A 651 -14.06 -16.40 -18.18
CA ILE A 651 -14.67 -15.33 -17.42
C ILE A 651 -14.38 -14.01 -18.13
N ARG A 652 -15.41 -13.30 -18.56
CA ARG A 652 -15.29 -11.98 -19.16
C ARG A 652 -15.25 -10.91 -18.08
N THR A 653 -14.48 -9.84 -18.29
CA THR A 653 -14.41 -8.72 -17.37
C THR A 653 -14.79 -7.41 -18.07
N GLN A 654 -15.53 -6.57 -17.37
CA GLN A 654 -15.86 -5.22 -17.78
C GLN A 654 -15.05 -4.27 -16.92
N VAL A 655 -13.91 -3.79 -17.44
CA VAL A 655 -13.00 -2.92 -16.71
C VAL A 655 -13.52 -1.49 -16.72
N THR A 656 -13.75 -0.93 -15.54
CA THR A 656 -14.11 0.48 -15.34
C THR A 656 -12.97 1.18 -14.60
N LYS A 657 -12.46 2.28 -15.15
CA LYS A 657 -11.42 3.11 -14.54
C LYS A 657 -12.08 4.37 -13.99
N VAL A 658 -11.95 4.57 -12.68
CA VAL A 658 -12.61 5.67 -11.96
C VAL A 658 -11.59 6.59 -11.28
N PRO A 659 -11.92 7.88 -11.08
CA PRO A 659 -11.06 8.80 -10.34
C PRO A 659 -10.78 8.28 -8.92
N ASP A 660 -9.60 8.57 -8.38
CA ASP A 660 -9.19 8.11 -7.05
C ASP A 660 -10.15 8.58 -5.95
N GLU A 661 -10.73 9.79 -6.08
CA GLU A 661 -11.70 10.35 -5.13
C GLU A 661 -12.99 9.51 -5.01
N SER A 662 -13.45 8.92 -6.12
CA SER A 662 -14.67 8.09 -6.15
C SER A 662 -14.38 6.60 -6.02
N PHE A 663 -13.14 6.17 -6.24
CA PHE A 663 -12.78 4.75 -6.28
C PHE A 663 -13.19 4.02 -5.00
N PHE A 664 -12.79 4.58 -3.86
CA PHE A 664 -13.08 3.93 -2.59
C PHE A 664 -14.52 4.14 -2.12
N LYS A 665 -14.95 5.40 -2.01
CA LYS A 665 -16.26 5.74 -1.44
C LYS A 665 -17.43 5.25 -2.29
N ASP A 666 -17.40 5.56 -3.59
CA ASP A 666 -18.53 5.34 -4.48
C ASP A 666 -18.59 3.92 -5.06
N HIS A 667 -17.46 3.15 -5.00
CA HIS A 667 -17.42 1.80 -5.55
C HIS A 667 -17.09 0.74 -4.50
N ILE A 668 -15.98 0.88 -3.76
CA ILE A 668 -15.55 -0.16 -2.82
C ILE A 668 -16.48 -0.23 -1.60
N ALA A 669 -16.64 0.87 -0.90
CA ALA A 669 -17.47 0.95 0.30
C ALA A 669 -18.95 0.71 -0.03
N SER A 670 -19.46 1.28 -1.12
CA SER A 670 -20.84 1.08 -1.57
C SER A 670 -21.13 -0.34 -2.10
N GLY A 671 -20.10 -1.10 -2.52
CA GLY A 671 -20.25 -2.42 -3.14
C GLY A 671 -20.56 -2.39 -4.62
N ASP A 672 -20.40 -1.25 -5.31
CA ASP A 672 -20.67 -1.16 -6.76
C ASP A 672 -19.52 -1.72 -7.59
N TYR A 673 -19.16 -2.96 -7.33
CA TYR A 673 -18.14 -3.72 -8.07
C TYR A 673 -18.39 -5.23 -7.91
N ASP A 674 -17.82 -6.03 -8.80
CA ASP A 674 -17.68 -7.48 -8.63
C ASP A 674 -16.24 -7.82 -8.26
N LEU A 675 -15.25 -7.19 -8.93
CA LEU A 675 -13.82 -7.31 -8.65
C LEU A 675 -13.21 -5.91 -8.43
N ALA A 676 -12.30 -5.80 -7.45
CA ALA A 676 -11.53 -4.58 -7.21
C ALA A 676 -10.14 -4.89 -6.65
N LEU A 677 -9.17 -3.99 -6.90
CA LEU A 677 -7.81 -4.06 -6.35
C LEU A 677 -7.60 -2.92 -5.35
N TYR A 678 -7.31 -3.26 -4.11
CA TYR A 678 -6.91 -2.32 -3.07
C TYR A 678 -6.05 -3.00 -2.02
N SER A 679 -5.52 -2.23 -1.08
CA SER A 679 -4.55 -2.72 -0.11
C SER A 679 -5.08 -2.62 1.31
N TRP A 680 -4.73 -3.61 2.15
CA TRP A 680 -4.95 -3.61 3.57
C TRP A 680 -3.63 -3.50 4.33
N PRO A 681 -3.59 -2.72 5.43
CA PRO A 681 -2.45 -2.76 6.33
C PRO A 681 -2.43 -4.07 7.12
N ALA A 682 -1.24 -4.63 7.29
CA ALA A 682 -1.00 -5.65 8.30
C ALA A 682 -0.73 -4.97 9.65
N THR A 683 -1.20 -5.58 10.72
CA THR A 683 -1.16 -5.03 12.06
C THR A 683 -0.40 -5.96 13.03
N ALA A 684 0.04 -5.41 14.15
CA ALA A 684 0.56 -6.18 15.28
C ALA A 684 -0.55 -6.88 16.09
N PHE A 685 -1.81 -6.50 15.85
CA PHE A 685 -2.96 -6.89 16.66
C PHE A 685 -4.11 -7.41 15.77
N PRO A 686 -3.88 -8.48 15.00
CA PRO A 686 -4.82 -8.94 13.98
C PRO A 686 -6.17 -9.39 14.56
N ALA A 687 -6.21 -9.92 15.79
CA ALA A 687 -7.46 -10.33 16.41
C ALA A 687 -8.46 -9.18 16.58
N THR A 688 -7.96 -7.97 16.82
CA THR A 688 -8.77 -6.78 17.00
C THR A 688 -8.95 -6.00 15.70
N ASP A 689 -7.84 -5.71 15.02
CA ASP A 689 -7.83 -4.77 13.89
C ASP A 689 -8.38 -5.38 12.60
N ALA A 690 -8.20 -6.70 12.39
CA ALA A 690 -8.67 -7.36 11.18
C ALA A 690 -10.10 -7.89 11.29
N ARG A 691 -10.66 -8.00 12.50
CA ARG A 691 -12.03 -8.47 12.68
C ARG A 691 -13.06 -7.69 11.83
N PRO A 692 -13.11 -6.36 11.84
CA PRO A 692 -14.06 -5.60 11.04
C PRO A 692 -13.93 -5.84 9.53
N ILE A 693 -12.72 -6.21 9.07
CA ILE A 693 -12.41 -6.44 7.65
C ILE A 693 -13.01 -7.76 7.14
N PHE A 694 -13.13 -8.76 8.03
CA PHE A 694 -13.57 -10.12 7.69
C PHE A 694 -14.82 -10.58 8.43
N ALA A 695 -15.41 -9.70 9.27
CA ALA A 695 -16.65 -9.99 9.98
C ALA A 695 -17.77 -10.33 9.01
N LYS A 696 -18.67 -11.24 9.45
CA LYS A 696 -19.85 -11.61 8.67
C LYS A 696 -20.78 -10.39 8.52
N PRO A 697 -21.17 -10.03 7.30
CA PRO A 697 -22.18 -8.98 7.11
C PRO A 697 -23.50 -9.33 7.77
N GLU A 698 -24.10 -8.39 8.51
CA GLU A 698 -25.35 -8.58 9.21
C GLU A 698 -26.50 -7.78 8.58
N PRO A 699 -27.72 -8.30 8.52
CA PRO A 699 -28.87 -7.55 8.04
C PRO A 699 -29.20 -6.38 8.98
N ALA A 700 -29.27 -5.18 8.46
CA ALA A 700 -29.80 -4.03 9.17
C ALA A 700 -31.33 -4.02 9.19
N SER A 701 -31.92 -3.21 10.08
CA SER A 701 -33.38 -3.12 10.23
C SER A 701 -34.11 -2.57 8.99
N ASP A 702 -33.43 -1.86 8.13
CA ASP A 702 -33.94 -1.32 6.87
C ASP A 702 -33.76 -2.27 5.68
N GLY A 703 -33.19 -3.47 5.90
CA GLY A 703 -32.92 -4.46 4.86
C GLY A 703 -31.59 -4.28 4.14
N SER A 704 -30.80 -3.27 4.48
CA SER A 704 -29.40 -3.14 4.03
C SER A 704 -28.49 -4.09 4.78
N LEU A 705 -27.22 -4.20 4.36
CA LEU A 705 -26.20 -4.96 5.08
C LEU A 705 -25.28 -4.03 5.87
N LEU A 706 -25.10 -4.34 7.14
CA LEU A 706 -24.02 -3.79 7.94
C LEU A 706 -22.75 -4.57 7.62
N VAL A 707 -21.84 -3.96 6.91
CA VAL A 707 -20.63 -4.62 6.40
C VAL A 707 -19.38 -4.25 7.18
N GLU A 708 -19.46 -3.30 8.11
CA GLU A 708 -18.29 -2.71 8.78
C GLU A 708 -17.21 -2.34 7.73
N GLN A 709 -16.06 -3.01 7.76
CA GLN A 709 -14.99 -2.88 6.79
C GLN A 709 -14.89 -4.10 5.85
N ASN A 710 -15.84 -5.02 5.91
CA ASN A 710 -15.85 -6.19 5.05
C ASN A 710 -16.43 -5.86 3.67
N TYR A 711 -15.66 -5.16 2.87
CA TYR A 711 -16.09 -4.75 1.52
C TYR A 711 -16.25 -5.92 0.54
N SER A 712 -15.67 -7.09 0.82
CA SER A 712 -15.95 -8.32 0.06
C SER A 712 -17.35 -8.86 0.32
N ARG A 713 -17.98 -8.49 1.43
CA ARG A 713 -19.27 -8.99 1.92
C ARG A 713 -19.33 -10.52 2.07
N VAL A 714 -18.15 -11.11 2.30
CA VAL A 714 -17.98 -12.55 2.52
C VAL A 714 -17.41 -12.78 3.91
N GLY A 715 -18.17 -13.39 4.78
CA GLY A 715 -17.79 -13.70 6.16
C GLY A 715 -18.68 -14.80 6.74
N THR A 716 -18.27 -15.38 7.86
CA THR A 716 -19.02 -16.48 8.53
C THR A 716 -19.00 -16.30 10.03
N ASP A 717 -20.04 -16.79 10.72
CA ASP A 717 -20.10 -16.81 12.19
C ASP A 717 -18.88 -17.47 12.83
N ARG A 718 -18.25 -18.43 12.12
CA ARG A 718 -17.06 -19.11 12.64
C ARG A 718 -15.82 -18.20 12.60
N ILE A 719 -15.70 -17.35 11.59
CA ILE A 719 -14.63 -16.33 11.52
C ILE A 719 -14.78 -15.37 12.69
N ASP A 720 -15.98 -14.84 12.92
CA ASP A 720 -16.27 -13.93 14.05
C ASP A 720 -15.96 -14.55 15.40
N GLN A 721 -16.38 -15.79 15.62
CA GLN A 721 -16.10 -16.55 16.84
C GLN A 721 -14.59 -16.72 17.08
N LEU A 722 -13.81 -17.00 16.05
CA LEU A 722 -12.36 -17.17 16.16
C LEU A 722 -11.68 -15.86 16.53
N PHE A 723 -12.08 -14.73 15.93
CA PHE A 723 -11.58 -13.42 16.29
C PHE A 723 -11.94 -13.05 17.74
N ASP A 724 -13.20 -13.28 18.15
CA ASP A 724 -13.62 -12.97 19.51
C ASP A 724 -12.90 -13.82 20.56
N GLN A 725 -12.64 -15.10 20.26
CA GLN A 725 -11.85 -16.00 21.10
C GLN A 725 -10.40 -15.54 21.15
N ALA A 726 -9.76 -15.26 20.01
CA ALA A 726 -8.39 -14.79 19.96
C ALA A 726 -8.19 -13.49 20.76
N ALA A 727 -9.12 -12.52 20.59
CA ALA A 727 -9.07 -11.27 21.34
C ALA A 727 -9.28 -11.44 22.86
N GLY A 728 -9.91 -12.55 23.30
CA GLY A 728 -10.14 -12.89 24.70
C GLY A 728 -9.10 -13.81 25.33
N THR A 729 -8.24 -14.45 24.55
CA THR A 729 -7.26 -15.44 25.01
C THR A 729 -5.95 -14.75 25.38
N LEU A 730 -5.57 -14.83 26.69
CA LEU A 730 -4.38 -14.14 27.22
C LEU A 730 -3.08 -14.90 26.95
N ASP A 731 -3.14 -16.21 26.69
CA ASP A 731 -1.99 -16.96 26.21
C ASP A 731 -1.67 -16.56 24.77
N GLU A 732 -0.47 -16.05 24.56
CA GLU A 732 -0.08 -15.48 23.26
C GLU A 732 -0.01 -16.56 22.16
N GLU A 733 0.37 -17.82 22.48
CA GLU A 733 0.50 -18.87 21.46
C GLU A 733 -0.89 -19.40 21.08
N GLU A 734 -1.76 -19.62 22.05
CA GLU A 734 -3.15 -20.02 21.81
C GLU A 734 -3.91 -18.95 21.03
N ALA A 735 -3.71 -17.67 21.36
CA ALA A 735 -4.30 -16.55 20.60
C ALA A 735 -3.82 -16.52 19.14
N ARG A 736 -2.50 -16.75 18.89
CA ARG A 736 -1.94 -16.84 17.54
C ARG A 736 -2.53 -18.02 16.76
N GLU A 737 -2.71 -19.16 17.40
CA GLU A 737 -3.31 -20.33 16.76
C GLU A 737 -4.77 -20.07 16.35
N LEU A 738 -5.54 -19.37 17.17
CA LEU A 738 -6.91 -18.95 16.83
C LEU A 738 -6.92 -17.98 15.64
N VAL A 739 -5.94 -17.05 15.57
CA VAL A 739 -5.76 -16.16 14.41
C VAL A 739 -5.43 -16.94 13.14
N ARG A 740 -4.54 -17.95 13.22
CA ARG A 740 -4.21 -18.83 12.07
C ARG A 740 -5.45 -19.60 11.58
N GLN A 741 -6.26 -20.10 12.52
CA GLN A 741 -7.52 -20.77 12.17
C GLN A 741 -8.51 -19.83 11.51
N ALA A 742 -8.60 -18.56 11.96
CA ALA A 742 -9.44 -17.55 11.33
C ALA A 742 -8.96 -17.28 9.89
N ASP A 743 -7.65 -17.13 9.69
CA ASP A 743 -7.05 -16.92 8.38
C ASP A 743 -7.36 -18.07 7.40
N ALA A 744 -7.20 -19.31 7.83
CA ALA A 744 -7.55 -20.48 6.99
C ALA A 744 -9.04 -20.47 6.57
N ARG A 745 -9.95 -19.98 7.43
CA ARG A 745 -11.37 -19.83 7.09
C ARG A 745 -11.63 -18.68 6.13
N ILE A 746 -10.90 -17.57 6.26
CA ILE A 746 -10.95 -16.43 5.33
C ILE A 746 -10.50 -16.89 3.94
N TRP A 747 -9.41 -17.63 3.84
CA TRP A 747 -8.95 -18.24 2.60
C TRP A 747 -10.00 -19.15 1.99
N ALA A 748 -10.57 -20.08 2.77
CA ALA A 748 -11.58 -21.01 2.30
C ALA A 748 -12.83 -20.30 1.77
N ALA A 749 -13.22 -19.16 2.36
CA ALA A 749 -14.38 -18.39 1.92
C ALA A 749 -14.18 -17.67 0.58
N ALA A 750 -12.93 -17.47 0.15
CA ALA A 750 -12.54 -16.87 -1.12
C ALA A 750 -13.17 -15.48 -1.38
N GLY A 751 -13.30 -14.66 -0.34
CA GLY A 751 -13.82 -13.28 -0.47
C GLY A 751 -12.74 -12.30 -0.95
N SER A 752 -11.48 -12.62 -0.68
CA SER A 752 -10.30 -11.85 -1.09
C SER A 752 -9.13 -12.76 -1.37
N ILE A 753 -8.21 -12.29 -2.21
CA ILE A 753 -7.03 -13.03 -2.66
C ILE A 753 -5.83 -12.10 -2.51
N PRO A 754 -4.98 -12.25 -1.48
CA PRO A 754 -3.72 -11.53 -1.34
C PRO A 754 -2.80 -11.82 -2.53
N LEU A 755 -2.25 -10.77 -3.16
CA LEU A 755 -1.46 -10.87 -4.39
C LEU A 755 0.02 -10.61 -4.15
N TYR A 756 0.35 -9.53 -3.45
CA TYR A 756 1.74 -9.16 -3.14
C TYR A 756 1.79 -8.18 -1.96
N GLN A 757 2.87 -8.22 -1.19
CA GLN A 757 3.17 -7.20 -0.19
C GLN A 757 3.62 -5.93 -0.90
N ARG A 758 3.15 -4.77 -0.46
CA ARG A 758 3.43 -3.50 -1.13
C ARG A 758 4.91 -3.12 -1.05
N PRO A 759 5.51 -2.65 -2.15
CA PRO A 759 6.85 -2.10 -2.11
C PRO A 759 6.88 -0.72 -1.46
N GLN A 760 7.81 -0.49 -0.54
CA GLN A 760 8.14 0.81 0.02
C GLN A 760 9.38 1.36 -0.64
N LEU A 761 9.26 2.47 -1.39
CA LEU A 761 10.35 3.15 -2.05
C LEU A 761 10.50 4.55 -1.48
N VAL A 762 11.66 4.84 -0.92
CA VAL A 762 11.95 6.12 -0.27
C VAL A 762 13.22 6.75 -0.85
N ALA A 763 13.09 7.93 -1.44
CA ALA A 763 14.24 8.75 -1.79
C ALA A 763 14.74 9.49 -0.54
N ALA A 764 15.99 9.31 -0.19
CA ALA A 764 16.64 9.99 0.91
C ALA A 764 17.94 10.64 0.44
N ARG A 765 18.26 11.83 0.91
CA ARG A 765 19.61 12.38 0.71
C ARG A 765 20.65 11.38 1.21
N ALA A 766 21.76 11.25 0.52
CA ALA A 766 22.77 10.23 0.81
C ALA A 766 23.41 10.36 2.21
N ASP A 767 23.38 11.55 2.79
CA ASP A 767 23.87 11.86 4.13
C ASP A 767 22.83 11.74 5.25
N VAL A 768 21.56 11.52 4.92
CA VAL A 768 20.48 11.25 5.92
C VAL A 768 20.63 9.83 6.43
N VAL A 769 20.58 9.65 7.74
CA VAL A 769 20.66 8.34 8.42
C VAL A 769 19.53 8.15 9.41
N ASN A 770 19.24 6.90 9.75
CA ASN A 770 18.14 6.48 10.61
C ASN A 770 16.75 6.91 10.09
N ALA A 771 16.61 7.09 8.75
CA ALA A 771 15.36 7.41 8.09
C ALA A 771 15.31 6.73 6.71
N GLY A 772 14.15 6.25 6.29
CA GLY A 772 14.00 5.55 4.99
C GLY A 772 12.82 4.62 4.96
N ALA A 773 13.03 3.38 4.52
CA ALA A 773 12.03 2.32 4.46
C ALA A 773 12.14 1.45 5.71
N TRP A 774 11.19 1.58 6.63
CA TRP A 774 11.22 0.92 7.94
C TRP A 774 10.47 -0.42 8.00
N GLY A 775 9.65 -0.75 6.98
CA GLY A 775 8.77 -1.92 7.09
C GLY A 775 7.83 -1.78 8.31
N PHE A 776 7.85 -2.78 9.20
CA PHE A 776 7.04 -2.77 10.42
C PHE A 776 7.57 -1.86 11.54
N ALA A 777 8.87 -1.57 11.57
CA ALA A 777 9.44 -0.84 12.70
C ALA A 777 8.96 0.61 12.75
N ALA A 778 8.68 1.09 13.94
CA ALA A 778 8.37 2.49 14.18
C ALA A 778 9.63 3.35 14.06
N PRO A 779 9.57 4.53 13.39
CA PRO A 779 10.68 5.46 13.34
C PRO A 779 11.06 5.97 14.74
N ARG A 780 12.34 5.99 15.05
CA ARG A 780 12.85 6.68 16.24
C ARG A 780 13.21 8.11 15.87
N TYR A 781 12.25 9.01 15.95
CA TYR A 781 12.38 10.40 15.47
C TYR A 781 13.57 11.13 16.06
N GLN A 782 13.92 10.88 17.34
CA GLN A 782 15.06 11.51 18.02
C GLN A 782 16.43 11.08 17.45
N ASP A 783 16.50 9.96 16.74
CA ASP A 783 17.75 9.43 16.20
C ASP A 783 17.96 9.76 14.71
N ILE A 784 16.94 10.31 14.05
CA ILE A 784 17.01 10.75 12.65
C ILE A 784 17.95 11.97 12.55
N GLY A 785 18.83 11.96 11.55
CA GLY A 785 19.69 13.11 11.30
C GLY A 785 20.63 12.94 10.11
N TYR A 786 21.66 13.73 10.09
CA TYR A 786 22.67 13.73 9.06
C TYR A 786 23.95 13.05 9.54
N LYS A 787 24.63 12.31 8.68
CA LYS A 787 25.90 11.69 8.97
C LYS A 787 26.95 12.77 9.31
N LYS A 788 27.71 12.61 10.39
CA LYS A 788 28.86 13.46 10.68
C LYS A 788 29.87 13.40 9.56
N ALA A 789 30.45 14.55 9.17
CA ALA A 789 31.59 14.59 8.30
C ALA A 789 32.75 13.86 8.97
N GLU A 790 33.35 12.91 8.26
CA GLU A 790 34.60 12.30 8.75
C GLU A 790 35.68 13.38 8.80
N THR A 791 36.15 13.72 10.00
CA THR A 791 37.35 14.54 10.16
C THR A 791 38.53 13.74 9.59
N VAL A 792 39.00 14.11 8.42
CA VAL A 792 40.26 13.61 7.89
C VAL A 792 41.30 14.03 8.93
N LYS A 793 41.77 13.09 9.74
CA LYS A 793 42.96 13.29 10.58
C LYS A 793 44.08 13.60 9.61
N GLY A 794 44.44 14.88 9.51
CA GLY A 794 45.56 15.32 8.72
C GLY A 794 46.78 14.50 9.09
N ALA A 795 47.39 13.88 8.06
CA ALA A 795 48.68 13.28 8.18
C ALA A 795 49.66 14.40 8.66
N GLY A 796 50.05 14.29 9.92
CA GLY A 796 51.05 15.18 10.51
C GLY A 796 52.30 15.08 9.68
N ARG A 797 52.61 16.16 8.95
CA ARG A 797 53.94 16.38 8.44
C ARG A 797 54.84 16.61 9.66
N THR A 798 55.53 15.58 10.06
CA THR A 798 56.76 15.74 10.84
C THR A 798 57.75 16.50 9.97
N ALA A 799 57.92 17.80 10.23
CA ALA A 799 59.03 18.56 9.74
C ALA A 799 60.28 18.10 10.54
N GLU A 800 61.08 17.20 9.97
CA GLU A 800 62.47 17.03 10.40
C GLU A 800 63.23 18.30 10.06
N LYS A 801 63.70 18.97 11.10
CA LYS A 801 64.76 19.97 10.96
C LYS A 801 66.06 19.25 10.77
N HIS A 802 66.73 19.53 9.68
CA HIS A 802 68.21 19.57 9.55
C HIS A 802 68.64 20.95 9.31
#